data_f0290f509ac2f86218aec789e58ad395
#
_entry.id   f0290f509ac2f86218aec789e58ad395
#
_cell.length_a   1.000
_cell.length_b   1.000
_cell.length_c   1.000
_cell.angle_alpha   90.00
_cell.angle_beta   90.00
_cell.angle_gamma   90.00
#
_symmetry.space_group_name_H-M   'P 1'
#
loop_
_entity.id
_entity.type
_entity.pdbx_description
1 polymer ?
#
loop_
_entity_poly.entity_id
_entity_poly.type
_entity_poly.pdbx_seq_one_letter_code
_entity_poly.pdbx_strand_id
1 'polypeptide(L)'
;VLEVGEIKAKAFFWGKFFSLERSSIRLRTSIILVLFFIAASLFFFAPSPSFDSAPPKTFPNLLLITIDTLRPDRVSCYTDRFLRTPNIDSLAEKGVVFERAFAHVPITLPSHASILLGLTPPRHGVRDNARFRVKPELTTLAEFLKAQGFSTGAFVGAFPLDSRFGLNQGFDYYDDAFPTQPALPFTFSERRAEVVVNAAIKWLAEQPGPWFGWLHLWDPHAPYLPPEAYLSRFKDDPYSAEVAYVDDQLGRLFSFLAERKEIAETIIILTADHGESLGEHGEITHSYFAYNSTLWVPLIISGPGIKPGRTADFVSHIDLFPTVCDLLELKKPAFLEGVSLQPLLQGKKREMRPIYIESLDAYLNRGCAPLQGLISDGKKFLDLPVPELYDLNRDFDEKNNLAPQVDLKPYRQKLREMMAKMPEAGEVSATRPVDQATLRRLQSLGYIVSTQPQTKKSYGPEDDLKNFLPIQQKLERAIIFHDLEKKEEAVELLQQVISQRKNFSSAYIYLAHIYYSQGKVQEALQVLAEAFRLNPLDHSLAAAYGLFLVRERRYDEAIKVLEQAVNLYEEDPDVWDQLGIAFWRKGDYERARGAYEKALSLDPTHALVLSNLGALCISLYFQNKEANQLKQAISYFEKAASLDPRLNLAFRGLGMSYKLSGESEKAVEAWKKAIVADPEDDFSHFNLGLALLELGKKEQALPYFEKYLELRGPSLTPAEREKVEDLIRQCRQK
;
A
#
# COMPACT_ATOMS: atom_id res chain seq x y z
N VAL A 1 32.34 30.73 15.77
CA VAL A 1 33.09 31.98 16.00
C VAL A 1 33.82 32.31 14.71
N LEU A 2 33.16 32.89 13.75
CA LEU A 2 33.72 33.58 12.56
C LEU A 2 32.57 33.93 11.61
N GLU A 3 31.79 34.97 11.96
CA GLU A 3 30.88 35.69 11.03
C GLU A 3 30.13 36.82 11.78
N VAL A 4 30.86 37.77 12.34
CA VAL A 4 30.32 39.04 12.84
C VAL A 4 31.33 40.18 12.55
N GLY A 5 32.00 40.16 11.43
CA GLY A 5 33.11 41.09 11.09
C GLY A 5 32.85 42.08 9.96
N GLU A 6 31.81 41.95 9.17
CA GLU A 6 31.69 42.73 7.90
C GLU A 6 30.57 43.76 7.78
N ILE A 7 29.79 44.01 8.83
CA ILE A 7 28.65 44.99 8.77
C ILE A 7 29.03 46.38 9.34
N LYS A 8 30.22 46.58 9.88
CA LYS A 8 30.61 47.90 10.44
C LYS A 8 31.53 48.77 9.56
N ALA A 9 31.86 48.37 8.35
CA ALA A 9 32.77 49.12 7.49
C ALA A 9 32.12 49.94 6.35
N LYS A 10 30.83 49.91 6.18
CA LYS A 10 30.12 50.66 5.10
C LYS A 10 29.31 51.87 5.57
N ALA A 11 29.35 52.24 6.84
CA ALA A 11 28.62 53.41 7.37
C ALA A 11 29.47 54.63 7.59
N PHE A 12 30.76 54.65 7.18
CA PHE A 12 31.68 55.78 7.48
C PHE A 12 32.14 56.57 6.25
N PHE A 13 31.58 56.33 5.07
CA PHE A 13 32.03 57.02 3.84
C PHE A 13 31.01 57.98 3.18
N TRP A 14 29.89 58.29 3.81
CA TRP A 14 28.88 59.22 3.28
C TRP A 14 28.69 60.51 4.08
N GLY A 15 29.65 60.86 4.96
CA GLY A 15 29.56 62.02 5.89
C GLY A 15 30.38 63.25 5.49
N LYS A 16 30.95 63.37 4.27
CA LYS A 16 31.82 64.52 3.91
C LYS A 16 31.67 64.99 2.47
N PHE A 17 30.43 65.26 2.00
CA PHE A 17 30.25 65.91 0.71
C PHE A 17 29.01 66.82 0.67
N PHE A 18 28.69 67.58 1.71
CA PHE A 18 27.72 68.66 1.67
C PHE A 18 28.07 69.78 2.61
N SER A 19 29.03 70.60 2.20
CA SER A 19 29.11 72.01 2.63
C SER A 19 29.74 72.79 1.50
N LEU A 20 28.92 73.45 0.74
CA LEU A 20 29.14 74.73 0.03
C LEU A 20 28.17 74.87 -1.14
N GLU A 21 27.43 75.92 -1.05
CA GLU A 21 26.51 76.59 -2.02
C GLU A 21 25.02 76.59 -1.66
N ARG A 22 24.74 77.39 -0.66
CA ARG A 22 23.36 77.80 -0.39
C ARG A 22 23.20 79.18 -1.03
N SER A 23 22.49 79.32 -2.19
CA SER A 23 21.67 80.47 -2.52
C SER A 23 20.90 80.46 -3.86
N SER A 24 21.14 79.45 -4.78
CA SER A 24 20.43 79.48 -6.07
C SER A 24 19.59 78.23 -6.37
N ILE A 25 19.59 77.24 -5.47
CA ILE A 25 18.96 75.89 -5.67
C ILE A 25 17.52 75.81 -5.10
N ARG A 26 17.13 76.79 -4.18
CA ARG A 26 15.82 76.71 -3.52
C ARG A 26 14.64 77.07 -4.46
N LEU A 27 14.83 77.84 -5.53
CA LEU A 27 13.72 78.17 -6.44
C LEU A 27 13.50 77.09 -7.51
N ARG A 28 14.56 76.36 -7.91
CA ARG A 28 14.43 75.29 -8.91
C ARG A 28 13.92 73.98 -8.29
N THR A 29 14.25 73.70 -7.07
CA THR A 29 13.81 72.49 -6.33
C THR A 29 12.31 72.63 -5.95
N SER A 30 11.80 73.84 -5.64
CA SER A 30 10.38 74.00 -5.35
C SER A 30 9.51 73.86 -6.60
N ILE A 31 9.99 74.33 -7.78
CA ILE A 31 9.26 74.16 -9.05
C ILE A 31 9.26 72.69 -9.49
N ILE A 32 10.36 71.97 -9.32
CA ILE A 32 10.45 70.51 -9.64
C ILE A 32 9.55 69.69 -8.69
N LEU A 33 9.49 70.01 -7.39
CA LEU A 33 8.61 69.37 -6.43
C LEU A 33 7.13 69.66 -6.72
N VAL A 34 6.79 70.84 -7.09
CA VAL A 34 5.41 71.20 -7.48
C VAL A 34 5.00 70.54 -8.80
N LEU A 35 5.90 70.45 -9.78
CA LEU A 35 5.66 69.73 -11.03
C LEU A 35 5.58 68.21 -10.80
N PHE A 36 6.37 67.68 -9.85
CA PHE A 36 6.30 66.25 -9.45
C PHE A 36 5.00 65.93 -8.71
N PHE A 37 4.51 66.86 -7.84
CA PHE A 37 3.21 66.69 -7.17
C PHE A 37 2.04 66.86 -8.15
N ILE A 38 2.14 67.74 -9.13
CA ILE A 38 1.10 67.89 -10.19
C ILE A 38 1.12 66.67 -11.12
N ALA A 39 2.28 66.12 -11.48
CA ALA A 39 2.39 64.91 -12.28
C ALA A 39 1.93 63.68 -11.49
N ALA A 40 2.26 63.58 -10.19
CA ALA A 40 1.78 62.52 -9.31
C ALA A 40 0.24 62.59 -9.11
N SER A 41 -0.31 63.82 -8.97
CA SER A 41 -1.77 63.99 -8.86
C SER A 41 -2.51 63.63 -10.15
N LEU A 42 -1.92 63.93 -11.32
CA LEU A 42 -2.49 63.51 -12.62
C LEU A 42 -2.37 61.99 -12.84
N PHE A 43 -1.41 61.33 -12.22
CA PHE A 43 -1.30 59.87 -12.24
C PHE A 43 -2.28 59.18 -11.27
N PHE A 44 -2.67 59.86 -10.18
CA PHE A 44 -3.66 59.33 -9.23
C PHE A 44 -5.11 59.59 -9.64
N PHE A 45 -5.38 60.48 -10.61
CA PHE A 45 -6.71 60.75 -11.17
C PHE A 45 -6.90 60.28 -12.61
N ALA A 46 -5.94 59.59 -13.20
CA ALA A 46 -6.22 58.84 -14.41
C ALA A 46 -7.19 57.71 -14.01
N PRO A 47 -8.36 57.56 -14.64
CA PRO A 47 -9.16 56.38 -14.43
C PRO A 47 -8.26 55.21 -14.77
N SER A 48 -7.99 54.33 -13.79
CA SER A 48 -7.34 53.05 -14.03
C SER A 48 -8.06 52.42 -15.21
N PRO A 49 -7.36 51.94 -16.27
CA PRO A 49 -8.04 51.15 -17.26
C PRO A 49 -8.74 50.07 -16.46
N SER A 50 -10.06 50.04 -16.52
CA SER A 50 -10.81 48.88 -16.06
C SER A 50 -10.26 47.69 -16.86
N PHE A 51 -9.33 46.97 -16.28
CA PHE A 51 -9.17 45.60 -16.67
C PHE A 51 -10.53 44.98 -16.34
N ASP A 52 -11.38 44.89 -17.35
CA ASP A 52 -12.45 43.93 -17.36
C ASP A 52 -11.73 42.57 -17.22
N SER A 53 -11.36 42.23 -15.99
CA SER A 53 -11.07 40.87 -15.67
C SER A 53 -12.37 40.13 -15.93
N ALA A 54 -12.39 39.37 -17.01
CA ALA A 54 -13.46 38.40 -17.20
C ALA A 54 -13.74 37.77 -15.85
N PRO A 55 -15.00 37.59 -15.43
CA PRO A 55 -15.31 36.99 -14.15
C PRO A 55 -14.49 35.68 -14.04
N PRO A 56 -13.90 35.38 -12.88
CA PRO A 56 -13.08 34.20 -12.72
C PRO A 56 -13.88 33.02 -13.25
N LYS A 57 -13.26 32.23 -14.14
CA LYS A 57 -13.91 31.09 -14.78
C LYS A 57 -14.36 30.16 -13.67
N THR A 58 -15.65 29.98 -13.48
CA THR A 58 -16.20 29.03 -12.53
C THR A 58 -16.17 27.64 -13.18
N PHE A 59 -15.33 26.76 -12.66
CA PHE A 59 -15.29 25.36 -13.09
C PHE A 59 -16.40 24.56 -12.41
N PRO A 60 -17.01 23.56 -13.09
CA PRO A 60 -17.81 22.54 -12.42
C PRO A 60 -16.95 21.74 -11.43
N ASN A 61 -17.57 21.17 -10.41
CA ASN A 61 -16.91 20.21 -9.54
C ASN A 61 -16.58 18.93 -10.32
N LEU A 62 -15.59 18.16 -9.85
CA LEU A 62 -15.22 16.88 -10.43
C LEU A 62 -15.20 15.79 -9.35
N LEU A 63 -15.95 14.72 -9.57
CA LEU A 63 -15.96 13.52 -8.73
C LEU A 63 -15.51 12.34 -9.58
N LEU A 64 -14.34 11.76 -9.24
CA LEU A 64 -13.87 10.49 -9.76
C LEU A 64 -14.22 9.39 -8.77
N ILE A 65 -14.99 8.40 -9.19
CA ILE A 65 -15.34 7.23 -8.40
C ILE A 65 -14.68 6.02 -9.05
N THR A 66 -13.82 5.34 -8.32
CA THR A 66 -13.22 4.06 -8.70
C THR A 66 -13.71 2.99 -7.73
N ILE A 67 -14.20 1.88 -8.26
CA ILE A 67 -14.73 0.75 -7.48
C ILE A 67 -13.84 -0.45 -7.77
N ASP A 68 -13.18 -0.97 -6.74
CA ASP A 68 -12.23 -2.07 -6.88
C ASP A 68 -12.92 -3.30 -7.46
N THR A 69 -12.29 -3.94 -8.42
CA THR A 69 -12.73 -5.18 -9.07
C THR A 69 -14.14 -5.19 -9.67
N LEU A 70 -14.82 -4.03 -9.83
CA LEU A 70 -16.21 -4.01 -10.31
C LEU A 70 -16.30 -4.40 -11.79
N ARG A 71 -17.05 -5.44 -12.08
CA ARG A 71 -17.33 -5.94 -13.44
C ARG A 71 -18.52 -5.22 -14.05
N PRO A 72 -18.49 -4.84 -15.34
CA PRO A 72 -19.64 -4.24 -16.03
C PRO A 72 -20.86 -5.17 -16.09
N ASP A 73 -20.66 -6.50 -16.20
CA ASP A 73 -21.76 -7.47 -16.23
C ASP A 73 -22.50 -7.62 -14.87
N ARG A 74 -22.02 -6.93 -13.83
CA ARG A 74 -22.68 -6.83 -12.52
C ARG A 74 -23.29 -5.45 -12.26
N VAL A 75 -23.38 -4.61 -13.28
CA VAL A 75 -24.00 -3.28 -13.23
C VAL A 75 -25.21 -3.27 -14.18
N SER A 76 -26.40 -2.98 -13.64
CA SER A 76 -27.64 -3.20 -14.39
C SER A 76 -27.82 -2.31 -15.63
N CYS A 77 -27.15 -1.18 -15.74
CA CYS A 77 -27.13 -0.40 -16.99
C CYS A 77 -26.32 -1.07 -18.12
N TYR A 78 -25.48 -2.07 -17.84
CA TYR A 78 -24.81 -2.91 -18.85
C TYR A 78 -25.58 -4.20 -19.12
N THR A 79 -26.11 -4.84 -18.06
CA THR A 79 -26.95 -6.03 -18.14
C THR A 79 -27.75 -6.21 -16.85
N ASP A 80 -29.03 -6.57 -16.93
CA ASP A 80 -29.89 -6.79 -15.77
C ASP A 80 -29.93 -8.26 -15.32
N ARG A 81 -28.95 -9.05 -15.76
CA ARG A 81 -28.94 -10.51 -15.57
C ARG A 81 -28.78 -10.94 -14.11
N PHE A 82 -27.99 -10.21 -13.30
CA PHE A 82 -27.59 -10.67 -11.97
C PHE A 82 -28.25 -9.87 -10.84
N LEU A 83 -28.22 -8.54 -10.90
CA LEU A 83 -28.75 -7.66 -9.88
C LEU A 83 -29.21 -6.33 -10.47
N ARG A 84 -29.85 -5.50 -9.65
CA ARG A 84 -30.15 -4.10 -9.97
C ARG A 84 -29.23 -3.18 -9.19
N THR A 85 -28.74 -2.14 -9.86
CA THR A 85 -27.88 -1.08 -9.32
C THR A 85 -28.52 0.28 -9.59
N PRO A 86 -29.68 0.60 -8.94
CA PRO A 86 -30.51 1.74 -9.31
C PRO A 86 -29.80 3.09 -9.19
N ASN A 87 -28.82 3.21 -8.28
CA ASN A 87 -28.08 4.47 -8.08
C ASN A 87 -27.06 4.69 -9.21
N ILE A 88 -26.34 3.64 -9.59
CA ILE A 88 -25.43 3.68 -10.76
C ILE A 88 -26.25 3.87 -12.06
N ASP A 89 -27.39 3.20 -12.19
CA ASP A 89 -28.29 3.35 -13.33
C ASP A 89 -28.78 4.81 -13.46
N SER A 90 -29.11 5.47 -12.35
CA SER A 90 -29.53 6.88 -12.34
C SER A 90 -28.44 7.83 -12.86
N LEU A 91 -27.17 7.47 -12.68
CA LEU A 91 -26.04 8.20 -13.26
C LEU A 91 -25.92 7.91 -14.76
N ALA A 92 -26.08 6.66 -15.17
CA ALA A 92 -26.07 6.22 -16.56
C ALA A 92 -27.19 6.87 -17.40
N GLU A 93 -28.39 7.03 -16.82
CA GLU A 93 -29.53 7.72 -17.45
C GLU A 93 -29.26 9.22 -17.75
N LYS A 94 -28.30 9.84 -17.05
CA LYS A 94 -27.93 11.24 -17.20
C LYS A 94 -26.61 11.44 -17.92
N GLY A 95 -25.88 10.37 -18.21
CA GLY A 95 -24.54 10.40 -18.76
C GLY A 95 -24.35 9.55 -20.00
N VAL A 96 -23.11 9.35 -20.38
CA VAL A 96 -22.69 8.46 -21.45
C VAL A 96 -22.12 7.19 -20.85
N VAL A 97 -22.66 6.04 -21.28
CA VAL A 97 -22.15 4.70 -20.92
C VAL A 97 -21.19 4.22 -22.01
N PHE A 98 -19.98 3.86 -21.61
CA PHE A 98 -18.96 3.28 -22.48
C PHE A 98 -19.01 1.76 -22.35
N GLU A 99 -19.47 1.07 -23.40
CA GLU A 99 -19.67 -0.38 -23.37
C GLU A 99 -18.36 -1.17 -23.40
N ARG A 100 -17.25 -0.58 -23.86
CA ARG A 100 -15.95 -1.22 -24.07
C ARG A 100 -14.81 -0.39 -23.51
N ALA A 101 -14.83 -0.14 -22.21
CA ALA A 101 -13.74 0.49 -21.49
C ALA A 101 -12.82 -0.56 -20.87
N PHE A 102 -11.50 -0.32 -20.94
CA PHE A 102 -10.51 -1.29 -20.50
C PHE A 102 -9.48 -0.69 -19.56
N ALA A 103 -9.17 -1.41 -18.49
CA ALA A 103 -7.97 -1.23 -17.71
C ALA A 103 -6.73 -1.66 -18.52
N HIS A 104 -5.57 -1.13 -18.17
CA HIS A 104 -4.28 -1.54 -18.72
C HIS A 104 -3.68 -2.73 -18.00
N VAL A 105 -4.07 -2.94 -16.75
CA VAL A 105 -3.50 -3.93 -15.84
C VAL A 105 -4.54 -4.35 -14.80
N PRO A 106 -4.63 -5.64 -14.43
CA PRO A 106 -5.61 -6.15 -13.46
C PRO A 106 -5.08 -6.06 -12.02
N ILE A 107 -4.55 -4.90 -11.61
CA ILE A 107 -3.90 -4.70 -10.30
C ILE A 107 -4.12 -3.25 -9.85
N THR A 108 -4.49 -3.05 -8.59
CA THR A 108 -5.02 -1.80 -8.02
C THR A 108 -4.09 -0.59 -8.20
N LEU A 109 -2.87 -0.62 -7.65
CA LEU A 109 -1.96 0.53 -7.69
C LEU A 109 -1.53 0.93 -9.12
N PRO A 110 -1.08 0.01 -9.99
CA PRO A 110 -0.72 0.35 -11.37
C PRO A 110 -1.90 0.87 -12.19
N SER A 111 -3.11 0.35 -11.95
CA SER A 111 -4.30 0.82 -12.65
C SER A 111 -4.68 2.24 -12.24
N HIS A 112 -4.69 2.55 -10.95
CA HIS A 112 -4.93 3.91 -10.46
C HIS A 112 -3.83 4.88 -10.89
N ALA A 113 -2.58 4.43 -10.96
CA ALA A 113 -1.51 5.22 -11.55
C ALA A 113 -1.83 5.56 -13.03
N SER A 114 -2.36 4.61 -13.81
CA SER A 114 -2.79 4.90 -15.19
C SER A 114 -3.94 5.90 -15.26
N ILE A 115 -4.93 5.80 -14.35
CA ILE A 115 -6.08 6.72 -14.28
C ILE A 115 -5.63 8.15 -13.94
N LEU A 116 -4.85 8.28 -12.86
CA LEU A 116 -4.51 9.61 -12.29
C LEU A 116 -3.35 10.30 -13.02
N LEU A 117 -2.50 9.57 -13.76
CA LEU A 117 -1.37 10.11 -14.52
C LEU A 117 -1.68 10.26 -16.01
N GLY A 118 -2.68 9.55 -16.55
CA GLY A 118 -2.95 9.49 -17.99
C GLY A 118 -1.82 8.83 -18.79
N LEU A 119 -1.09 7.90 -18.16
CA LEU A 119 0.08 7.20 -18.69
C LEU A 119 -0.11 5.67 -18.63
N THR A 120 0.51 4.94 -19.54
CA THR A 120 0.55 3.47 -19.52
C THR A 120 1.50 2.95 -18.43
N PRO A 121 1.33 1.70 -17.94
CA PRO A 121 2.20 1.10 -16.93
C PRO A 121 3.70 1.15 -17.26
N PRO A 122 4.17 0.87 -18.49
CA PRO A 122 5.58 1.06 -18.83
C PRO A 122 6.07 2.50 -18.70
N ARG A 123 5.18 3.47 -18.90
CA ARG A 123 5.52 4.90 -18.88
C ARG A 123 5.59 5.46 -17.46
N HIS A 124 4.63 5.15 -16.59
CA HIS A 124 4.67 5.60 -15.20
C HIS A 124 5.54 4.70 -14.30
N GLY A 125 5.90 3.49 -14.73
CA GLY A 125 6.83 2.59 -14.07
C GLY A 125 6.27 1.80 -12.89
N VAL A 126 5.03 1.99 -12.48
CA VAL A 126 4.36 1.22 -11.42
C VAL A 126 3.79 -0.05 -12.01
N ARG A 127 4.22 -1.23 -11.53
CA ARG A 127 3.92 -2.52 -12.17
C ARG A 127 3.33 -3.58 -11.24
N ASP A 128 3.38 -3.37 -9.91
CA ASP A 128 2.69 -4.19 -8.91
C ASP A 128 2.23 -3.35 -7.71
N ASN A 129 1.52 -3.97 -6.76
CA ASN A 129 1.00 -3.31 -5.56
C ASN A 129 2.03 -3.16 -4.43
N ALA A 130 3.24 -3.68 -4.58
CA ALA A 130 4.14 -3.86 -3.45
C ALA A 130 5.45 -3.07 -3.57
N ARG A 131 6.18 -3.27 -4.66
CA ARG A 131 7.55 -2.78 -4.83
C ARG A 131 7.64 -1.40 -5.44
N PHE A 132 6.58 -0.95 -6.05
CA PHE A 132 6.56 0.29 -6.84
C PHE A 132 5.80 1.38 -6.11
N ARG A 133 6.13 2.60 -6.48
CA ARG A 133 5.39 3.79 -6.06
C ARG A 133 5.39 4.80 -7.20
N VAL A 134 4.43 5.70 -7.18
CA VAL A 134 4.41 6.85 -8.10
C VAL A 134 5.55 7.80 -7.75
N LYS A 135 6.36 8.15 -8.75
CA LYS A 135 7.48 9.07 -8.59
C LYS A 135 7.00 10.51 -8.41
N PRO A 136 7.69 11.31 -7.57
CA PRO A 136 7.31 12.72 -7.37
C PRO A 136 7.40 13.60 -8.63
N GLU A 137 8.15 13.18 -9.63
CA GLU A 137 8.34 13.91 -10.89
C GLU A 137 7.17 13.75 -11.87
N LEU A 138 6.28 12.78 -11.60
CA LEU A 138 5.10 12.53 -12.44
C LEU A 138 3.92 13.39 -11.93
N THR A 139 3.41 14.23 -12.79
CA THR A 139 2.29 15.11 -12.44
C THR A 139 0.97 14.34 -12.44
N THR A 140 0.31 14.31 -11.30
CA THR A 140 -1.02 13.69 -11.15
C THR A 140 -2.14 14.62 -11.62
N LEU A 141 -3.33 14.06 -11.87
CA LEU A 141 -4.54 14.81 -12.13
C LEU A 141 -4.86 15.77 -10.96
N ALA A 142 -4.60 15.35 -9.71
CA ALA A 142 -4.82 16.20 -8.54
C ALA A 142 -3.88 17.41 -8.52
N GLU A 143 -2.58 17.22 -8.76
CA GLU A 143 -1.64 18.34 -8.87
C GLU A 143 -2.03 19.31 -10.00
N PHE A 144 -2.41 18.74 -11.14
CA PHE A 144 -2.84 19.55 -12.29
C PHE A 144 -4.07 20.39 -11.95
N LEU A 145 -5.10 19.82 -11.34
CA LEU A 145 -6.34 20.54 -10.97
C LEU A 145 -6.12 21.51 -9.81
N LYS A 146 -5.30 21.15 -8.82
CA LYS A 146 -4.90 22.05 -7.74
C LYS A 146 -4.24 23.32 -8.28
N ALA A 147 -3.38 23.19 -9.29
CA ALA A 147 -2.76 24.35 -9.96
C ALA A 147 -3.78 25.22 -10.71
N GLN A 148 -5.00 24.72 -10.98
CA GLN A 148 -6.11 25.48 -11.56
C GLN A 148 -7.06 26.07 -10.48
N GLY A 149 -6.74 25.86 -9.18
CA GLY A 149 -7.51 26.43 -8.07
C GLY A 149 -8.59 25.50 -7.50
N PHE A 150 -8.57 24.20 -7.82
CA PHE A 150 -9.47 23.24 -7.19
C PHE A 150 -9.00 22.91 -5.77
N SER A 151 -9.94 22.78 -4.83
CA SER A 151 -9.72 22.05 -3.58
C SER A 151 -9.70 20.56 -3.89
N THR A 152 -8.73 19.80 -3.37
CA THR A 152 -8.53 18.41 -3.78
C THR A 152 -8.61 17.46 -2.59
N GLY A 153 -9.48 16.43 -2.67
CA GLY A 153 -9.66 15.43 -1.62
C GLY A 153 -9.69 14.01 -2.18
N ALA A 154 -9.05 13.08 -1.48
CA ALA A 154 -9.09 11.66 -1.80
C ALA A 154 -9.50 10.82 -0.58
N PHE A 155 -10.25 9.75 -0.83
CA PHE A 155 -10.81 8.83 0.16
C PHE A 155 -10.62 7.42 -0.36
N VAL A 156 -9.67 6.67 0.21
CA VAL A 156 -9.28 5.38 -0.34
C VAL A 156 -9.64 4.22 0.59
N GLY A 157 -10.19 3.16 0.00
CA GLY A 157 -10.60 1.93 0.69
C GLY A 157 -9.55 0.84 0.72
N ALA A 158 -8.63 0.80 -0.25
CA ALA A 158 -7.64 -0.25 -0.42
C ALA A 158 -6.22 0.18 0.04
N PHE A 159 -5.53 -0.68 0.76
CA PHE A 159 -4.18 -0.41 1.26
C PHE A 159 -3.14 -0.15 0.16
N PRO A 160 -3.17 -0.79 -1.03
CA PRO A 160 -2.27 -0.41 -2.12
C PRO A 160 -2.35 1.06 -2.55
N LEU A 161 -3.37 1.79 -2.08
CA LEU A 161 -3.56 3.22 -2.32
C LEU A 161 -3.16 4.11 -1.13
N ASP A 162 -2.59 3.54 -0.07
CA ASP A 162 -2.02 4.33 1.05
C ASP A 162 -1.01 5.38 0.52
N SER A 163 -0.93 6.52 1.17
CA SER A 163 -0.09 7.68 0.77
C SER A 163 1.38 7.32 0.58
N ARG A 164 1.87 6.27 1.24
CA ARG A 164 3.23 5.74 1.05
C ARG A 164 3.55 5.33 -0.38
N PHE A 165 2.55 4.97 -1.19
CA PHE A 165 2.71 4.58 -2.58
C PHE A 165 2.68 5.76 -3.56
N GLY A 166 2.48 6.99 -3.08
CA GLY A 166 2.72 8.23 -3.82
C GLY A 166 1.56 8.73 -4.68
N LEU A 167 0.35 8.15 -4.59
CA LEU A 167 -0.84 8.69 -5.26
C LEU A 167 -1.48 9.87 -4.51
N ASN A 168 -1.00 10.18 -3.30
CA ASN A 168 -1.45 11.34 -2.53
C ASN A 168 -0.95 12.68 -3.08
N GLN A 169 -0.08 12.68 -4.08
CA GLN A 169 0.49 13.88 -4.69
C GLN A 169 -0.62 14.78 -5.24
N GLY A 170 -0.62 16.06 -4.82
CA GLY A 170 -1.57 17.07 -5.26
C GLY A 170 -2.87 17.13 -4.47
N PHE A 171 -3.17 16.17 -3.59
CA PHE A 171 -4.34 16.26 -2.73
C PHE A 171 -4.09 17.13 -1.51
N ASP A 172 -5.03 18.04 -1.19
CA ASP A 172 -5.03 18.84 0.04
C ASP A 172 -5.45 18.00 1.25
N TYR A 173 -6.33 17.02 1.02
CA TYR A 173 -6.80 16.06 1.99
C TYR A 173 -6.73 14.66 1.40
N TYR A 174 -6.07 13.73 2.11
CA TYR A 174 -5.93 12.34 1.69
C TYR A 174 -6.30 11.43 2.86
N ASP A 175 -7.44 10.75 2.76
CA ASP A 175 -7.95 9.88 3.81
C ASP A 175 -7.59 8.42 3.52
N ASP A 176 -6.49 7.98 4.11
CA ASP A 176 -5.98 6.62 4.12
C ASP A 176 -5.89 6.04 5.54
N ALA A 177 -6.80 6.45 6.42
CA ALA A 177 -6.85 6.03 7.82
C ALA A 177 -7.31 4.57 7.96
N PHE A 178 -6.43 3.64 7.59
CA PHE A 178 -6.69 2.20 7.73
C PHE A 178 -6.63 1.74 9.19
N PRO A 179 -7.49 0.78 9.60
CA PRO A 179 -7.44 0.21 10.94
C PRO A 179 -6.07 -0.40 11.24
N THR A 180 -5.49 -0.06 12.40
CA THR A 180 -4.31 -0.73 12.93
C THR A 180 -4.74 -2.05 13.56
N GLN A 181 -4.77 -3.12 12.80
CA GLN A 181 -4.95 -4.47 13.36
C GLN A 181 -3.63 -5.23 13.40
N PRO A 182 -3.45 -6.16 14.37
CA PRO A 182 -2.33 -7.08 14.30
C PRO A 182 -2.47 -7.87 13.01
N ALA A 183 -1.40 -7.91 12.23
CA ALA A 183 -1.33 -8.75 11.04
C ALA A 183 -1.35 -10.22 11.45
N LEU A 184 -2.53 -10.77 11.67
CA LEU A 184 -2.71 -12.20 11.49
C LEU A 184 -2.68 -12.46 9.99
N PRO A 185 -2.01 -13.52 9.51
CA PRO A 185 -2.11 -13.91 8.11
C PRO A 185 -3.59 -13.95 7.71
N PHE A 186 -3.94 -13.32 6.57
CA PHE A 186 -5.30 -13.30 6.00
C PHE A 186 -6.40 -12.53 6.76
N THR A 187 -6.06 -11.62 7.67
CA THR A 187 -7.02 -10.63 8.16
C THR A 187 -6.99 -9.39 7.29
N PHE A 188 -7.98 -9.26 6.41
CA PHE A 188 -8.14 -8.09 5.55
C PHE A 188 -8.53 -6.88 6.41
N SER A 189 -7.69 -5.87 6.45
CA SER A 189 -7.97 -4.64 7.20
C SER A 189 -8.26 -3.47 6.25
N GLU A 190 -9.19 -3.72 5.33
CA GLU A 190 -9.63 -2.73 4.36
C GLU A 190 -10.79 -1.90 4.89
N ARG A 191 -11.10 -0.78 4.24
CA ARG A 191 -12.16 0.13 4.64
C ARG A 191 -13.39 -0.12 3.79
N ARG A 192 -14.50 -0.51 4.43
CA ARG A 192 -15.78 -0.72 3.74
C ARG A 192 -16.29 0.56 3.09
N ALA A 193 -17.06 0.43 2.04
CA ALA A 193 -17.62 1.54 1.27
C ALA A 193 -18.34 2.57 2.15
N GLU A 194 -19.08 2.16 3.17
CA GLU A 194 -19.74 3.08 4.12
C GLU A 194 -18.75 4.03 4.81
N VAL A 195 -17.61 3.53 5.26
CA VAL A 195 -16.61 4.32 5.97
C VAL A 195 -16.02 5.38 5.05
N VAL A 196 -15.69 4.97 3.83
CA VAL A 196 -15.10 5.84 2.80
C VAL A 196 -16.10 6.91 2.34
N VAL A 197 -17.35 6.53 2.07
CA VAL A 197 -18.42 7.47 1.69
C VAL A 197 -18.73 8.46 2.81
N ASN A 198 -18.76 8.02 4.08
CA ASN A 198 -18.96 8.94 5.20
C ASN A 198 -17.84 9.99 5.30
N ALA A 199 -16.59 9.59 5.10
CA ALA A 199 -15.45 10.51 5.10
C ALA A 199 -15.54 11.52 3.93
N ALA A 200 -15.89 11.04 2.74
CA ALA A 200 -16.09 11.88 1.57
C ALA A 200 -17.21 12.92 1.77
N ILE A 201 -18.38 12.48 2.26
CA ILE A 201 -19.52 13.37 2.55
C ILE A 201 -19.13 14.45 3.56
N LYS A 202 -18.40 14.06 4.63
CA LYS A 202 -17.93 15.03 5.64
C LYS A 202 -17.03 16.10 5.02
N TRP A 203 -16.06 15.71 4.20
CA TRP A 203 -15.16 16.65 3.54
C TRP A 203 -15.90 17.53 2.54
N LEU A 204 -16.73 16.95 1.68
CA LEU A 204 -17.53 17.67 0.68
C LEU A 204 -18.45 18.73 1.33
N ALA A 205 -18.96 18.47 2.53
CA ALA A 205 -19.82 19.41 3.26
C ALA A 205 -19.13 20.76 3.54
N GLU A 206 -17.82 20.78 3.61
CA GLU A 206 -16.99 21.93 3.95
C GLU A 206 -16.41 22.63 2.71
N GLN A 207 -16.57 22.07 1.48
CA GLN A 207 -15.98 22.64 0.27
C GLN A 207 -16.90 23.66 -0.40
N PRO A 208 -16.39 24.87 -0.68
CA PRO A 208 -17.20 25.89 -1.39
C PRO A 208 -17.21 25.68 -2.91
N GLY A 209 -16.37 24.77 -3.47
CA GLY A 209 -16.13 24.58 -4.90
C GLY A 209 -15.23 25.66 -5.54
N PRO A 210 -14.66 25.40 -6.72
CA PRO A 210 -14.62 24.10 -7.37
C PRO A 210 -13.76 23.11 -6.61
N TRP A 211 -14.19 21.88 -6.53
CA TRP A 211 -13.44 20.82 -5.88
C TRP A 211 -13.25 19.60 -6.83
N PHE A 212 -12.16 18.87 -6.59
CA PHE A 212 -11.90 17.54 -7.15
C PHE A 212 -11.90 16.52 -6.02
N GLY A 213 -12.85 15.59 -6.04
CA GLY A 213 -12.93 14.44 -5.14
C GLY A 213 -12.56 13.15 -5.85
N TRP A 214 -11.66 12.36 -5.28
CA TRP A 214 -11.42 10.98 -5.68
C TRP A 214 -11.91 10.04 -4.58
N LEU A 215 -12.90 9.21 -4.91
CA LEU A 215 -13.49 8.20 -4.04
C LEU A 215 -13.13 6.82 -4.57
N HIS A 216 -12.42 6.04 -3.77
CA HIS A 216 -12.12 4.65 -4.08
C HIS A 216 -12.82 3.71 -3.07
N LEU A 217 -13.68 2.82 -3.56
CA LEU A 217 -14.40 1.84 -2.77
C LEU A 217 -13.77 0.46 -2.94
N TRP A 218 -13.45 -0.20 -1.81
CA TRP A 218 -12.85 -1.52 -1.78
C TRP A 218 -13.82 -2.63 -2.18
N ASP A 219 -15.07 -2.60 -1.64
CA ASP A 219 -16.08 -3.54 -2.06
C ASP A 219 -16.45 -3.31 -3.56
N PRO A 220 -16.64 -4.35 -4.37
CA PRO A 220 -16.63 -5.79 -4.12
C PRO A 220 -15.24 -6.39 -4.38
N HIS A 221 -14.52 -6.81 -3.38
CA HIS A 221 -13.21 -7.45 -3.52
C HIS A 221 -13.11 -8.70 -2.64
N ALA A 222 -12.44 -9.74 -3.10
CA ALA A 222 -12.22 -10.96 -2.32
C ALA A 222 -11.48 -10.66 -0.99
N PRO A 223 -11.84 -11.33 0.11
CA PRO A 223 -12.87 -12.35 0.29
C PRO A 223 -14.25 -11.72 0.45
N TYR A 224 -15.17 -11.91 -0.44
CA TYR A 224 -16.46 -11.23 -0.46
C TYR A 224 -17.23 -11.41 0.86
N LEU A 225 -17.23 -10.38 1.70
CA LEU A 225 -17.81 -10.36 3.04
C LEU A 225 -18.86 -9.24 3.17
N PRO A 226 -19.94 -9.28 2.39
CA PRO A 226 -20.96 -8.24 2.42
C PRO A 226 -21.66 -8.17 3.80
N PRO A 227 -22.25 -7.02 4.18
CA PRO A 227 -23.09 -6.96 5.35
C PRO A 227 -24.24 -7.97 5.25
N GLU A 228 -24.67 -8.56 6.38
CA GLU A 228 -25.64 -9.66 6.45
C GLU A 228 -26.96 -9.36 5.72
N ALA A 229 -27.41 -8.09 5.77
CA ALA A 229 -28.61 -7.64 5.07
C ALA A 229 -28.56 -7.83 3.54
N TYR A 230 -27.35 -7.78 2.96
CA TYR A 230 -27.12 -8.01 1.53
C TYR A 230 -26.84 -9.49 1.26
N LEU A 231 -26.04 -10.15 2.10
CA LEU A 231 -25.75 -11.57 1.96
C LEU A 231 -27.05 -12.41 1.95
N SER A 232 -28.02 -12.08 2.79
CA SER A 232 -29.33 -12.77 2.83
C SER A 232 -30.11 -12.65 1.54
N ARG A 233 -29.92 -11.59 0.74
CA ARG A 233 -30.55 -11.37 -0.57
C ARG A 233 -29.89 -12.13 -1.71
N PHE A 234 -28.57 -12.40 -1.59
CA PHE A 234 -27.72 -12.99 -2.62
C PHE A 234 -26.93 -14.18 -2.07
N LYS A 235 -27.60 -15.16 -1.43
CA LYS A 235 -27.00 -16.27 -0.64
C LYS A 235 -25.87 -17.02 -1.35
N ASP A 236 -26.00 -17.19 -2.68
CA ASP A 236 -25.04 -17.97 -3.49
C ASP A 236 -24.12 -17.08 -4.34
N ASP A 237 -24.21 -15.75 -4.21
CA ASP A 237 -23.41 -14.79 -4.97
C ASP A 237 -22.99 -13.60 -4.08
N PRO A 238 -22.03 -13.83 -3.18
CA PRO A 238 -21.56 -12.77 -2.26
C PRO A 238 -20.92 -11.59 -2.97
N TYR A 239 -20.33 -11.79 -4.16
CA TYR A 239 -19.81 -10.70 -5.00
C TYR A 239 -20.94 -9.74 -5.42
N SER A 240 -22.05 -10.25 -5.94
CA SER A 240 -23.21 -9.41 -6.27
C SER A 240 -23.83 -8.74 -5.03
N ALA A 241 -23.75 -9.38 -3.87
CA ALA A 241 -24.17 -8.78 -2.61
C ALA A 241 -23.36 -7.54 -2.24
N GLU A 242 -22.05 -7.58 -2.44
CA GLU A 242 -21.17 -6.41 -2.24
C GLU A 242 -21.41 -5.32 -3.27
N VAL A 243 -21.63 -5.67 -4.55
CA VAL A 243 -22.01 -4.68 -5.58
C VAL A 243 -23.30 -3.95 -5.19
N ALA A 244 -24.33 -4.67 -4.70
CA ALA A 244 -25.56 -4.05 -4.23
C ALA A 244 -25.33 -3.14 -3.00
N TYR A 245 -24.43 -3.53 -2.10
CA TYR A 245 -24.04 -2.70 -0.97
C TYR A 245 -23.35 -1.41 -1.42
N VAL A 246 -22.42 -1.50 -2.37
CA VAL A 246 -21.72 -0.34 -2.95
C VAL A 246 -22.72 0.61 -3.63
N ASP A 247 -23.65 0.08 -4.41
CA ASP A 247 -24.67 0.90 -5.08
C ASP A 247 -25.50 1.70 -4.06
N ASP A 248 -25.91 1.09 -2.95
CA ASP A 248 -26.63 1.78 -1.88
C ASP A 248 -25.78 2.88 -1.22
N GLN A 249 -24.47 2.66 -1.02
CA GLN A 249 -23.57 3.68 -0.48
C GLN A 249 -23.40 4.87 -1.45
N LEU A 250 -23.30 4.60 -2.75
CA LEU A 250 -23.28 5.64 -3.79
C LEU A 250 -24.59 6.44 -3.80
N GLY A 251 -25.74 5.77 -3.57
CA GLY A 251 -27.02 6.44 -3.43
C GLY A 251 -27.02 7.50 -2.32
N ARG A 252 -26.36 7.23 -1.19
CA ARG A 252 -26.21 8.20 -0.10
C ARG A 252 -25.39 9.42 -0.54
N LEU A 253 -24.28 9.19 -1.25
CA LEU A 253 -23.42 10.26 -1.76
C LEU A 253 -24.16 11.12 -2.80
N PHE A 254 -24.87 10.49 -3.74
CA PHE A 254 -25.63 11.22 -4.76
C PHE A 254 -26.81 11.99 -4.16
N SER A 255 -27.48 11.45 -3.15
CA SER A 255 -28.53 12.17 -2.41
C SER A 255 -27.97 13.39 -1.69
N PHE A 256 -26.81 13.27 -1.03
CA PHE A 256 -26.13 14.40 -0.39
C PHE A 256 -25.81 15.51 -1.40
N LEU A 257 -25.23 15.17 -2.57
CA LEU A 257 -24.93 16.15 -3.61
C LEU A 257 -26.21 16.80 -4.20
N ALA A 258 -27.30 16.02 -4.28
CA ALA A 258 -28.58 16.54 -4.75
C ALA A 258 -29.23 17.51 -3.76
N GLU A 259 -29.19 17.23 -2.46
CA GLU A 259 -29.67 18.13 -1.40
C GLU A 259 -28.93 19.47 -1.40
N ARG A 260 -27.64 19.47 -1.69
CA ARG A 260 -26.80 20.66 -1.86
C ARG A 260 -26.99 21.36 -3.22
N LYS A 261 -27.76 20.77 -4.13
CA LYS A 261 -27.95 21.22 -5.54
C LYS A 261 -26.66 21.20 -6.36
N GLU A 262 -25.66 20.47 -5.92
CA GLU A 262 -24.33 20.39 -6.59
C GLU A 262 -24.26 19.25 -7.62
N ILE A 263 -25.14 18.26 -7.57
CA ILE A 263 -25.08 17.11 -8.49
C ILE A 263 -25.17 17.49 -9.97
N ALA A 264 -25.93 18.52 -10.29
CA ALA A 264 -26.06 19.03 -11.67
C ALA A 264 -24.89 19.90 -12.12
N GLU A 265 -24.07 20.36 -11.17
CA GLU A 265 -22.88 21.18 -11.39
C GLU A 265 -21.58 20.37 -11.25
N THR A 266 -21.70 19.06 -11.08
CA THR A 266 -20.57 18.15 -10.87
C THR A 266 -20.41 17.24 -12.08
N ILE A 267 -19.20 17.16 -12.62
CA ILE A 267 -18.80 16.09 -13.54
C ILE A 267 -18.50 14.87 -12.69
N ILE A 268 -19.23 13.77 -12.95
CA ILE A 268 -19.05 12.50 -12.25
C ILE A 268 -18.50 11.48 -13.25
N ILE A 269 -17.35 10.91 -12.95
CA ILE A 269 -16.71 9.81 -13.68
C ILE A 269 -16.76 8.59 -12.76
N LEU A 270 -17.51 7.56 -13.13
CA LEU A 270 -17.56 6.30 -12.42
C LEU A 270 -16.91 5.22 -13.29
N THR A 271 -15.92 4.51 -12.71
CA THR A 271 -15.25 3.38 -13.34
C THR A 271 -14.84 2.35 -12.28
N ALA A 272 -14.37 1.20 -12.69
CA ALA A 272 -13.55 0.31 -11.85
C ALA A 272 -12.08 0.51 -12.20
N ASP A 273 -11.19 0.16 -11.30
CA ASP A 273 -9.75 0.11 -11.61
C ASP A 273 -9.41 -1.12 -12.46
N HIS A 274 -9.98 -2.27 -12.15
CA HIS A 274 -9.99 -3.50 -12.96
C HIS A 274 -11.25 -4.32 -12.65
N GLY A 275 -11.40 -5.47 -13.31
CA GLY A 275 -12.45 -6.44 -13.04
C GLY A 275 -11.99 -7.56 -12.12
N GLU A 276 -12.81 -8.60 -12.03
CA GLU A 276 -12.62 -9.78 -11.21
C GLU A 276 -12.89 -11.05 -12.01
N SER A 277 -12.04 -12.03 -11.94
CA SER A 277 -12.34 -13.34 -12.46
C SER A 277 -13.10 -14.16 -11.40
N LEU A 278 -14.20 -14.73 -11.77
CA LEU A 278 -15.02 -15.56 -10.90
C LEU A 278 -14.94 -17.03 -11.33
N GLY A 279 -13.77 -17.45 -11.82
CA GLY A 279 -13.45 -18.77 -12.33
C GLY A 279 -13.23 -18.84 -13.83
N GLU A 280 -13.46 -17.75 -14.57
CA GLU A 280 -13.18 -17.70 -16.01
C GLU A 280 -11.68 -17.92 -16.26
N HIS A 281 -11.38 -18.68 -17.32
CA HIS A 281 -10.00 -19.08 -17.69
C HIS A 281 -9.20 -19.74 -16.54
N GLY A 282 -9.90 -20.23 -15.49
CA GLY A 282 -9.30 -20.86 -14.33
C GLY A 282 -8.74 -19.92 -13.28
N GLU A 283 -8.79 -18.60 -13.46
CA GLU A 283 -8.45 -17.62 -12.43
C GLU A 283 -9.66 -17.42 -11.50
N ILE A 284 -9.43 -17.30 -10.19
CA ILE A 284 -10.51 -17.21 -9.20
C ILE A 284 -10.74 -15.75 -8.78
N THR A 285 -9.69 -14.92 -8.86
CA THR A 285 -9.71 -13.51 -8.50
C THR A 285 -9.12 -12.68 -9.66
N HIS A 286 -8.02 -11.98 -9.46
CA HIS A 286 -7.35 -11.15 -10.46
C HIS A 286 -5.82 -11.23 -10.29
N SER A 287 -5.06 -10.45 -11.03
CA SER A 287 -3.61 -10.25 -11.01
C SER A 287 -2.80 -11.15 -11.95
N TYR A 288 -3.30 -12.32 -12.36
CA TYR A 288 -2.52 -13.25 -13.19
C TYR A 288 -2.73 -13.03 -14.69
N PHE A 289 -3.98 -12.98 -15.14
CA PHE A 289 -4.31 -12.85 -16.55
C PHE A 289 -4.86 -11.47 -16.91
N ALA A 290 -4.78 -11.17 -18.20
CA ALA A 290 -5.28 -9.94 -18.79
C ALA A 290 -6.51 -10.20 -19.68
N TYR A 291 -7.43 -11.07 -19.24
CA TYR A 291 -8.69 -11.34 -19.91
C TYR A 291 -9.74 -10.25 -19.67
N ASN A 292 -10.84 -10.29 -20.42
CA ASN A 292 -11.92 -9.31 -20.23
C ASN A 292 -12.58 -9.39 -18.85
N SER A 293 -12.61 -10.58 -18.22
CA SER A 293 -13.07 -10.72 -16.83
C SER A 293 -12.37 -9.75 -15.87
N THR A 294 -11.09 -9.47 -16.10
CA THR A 294 -10.26 -8.62 -15.23
C THR A 294 -9.91 -7.26 -15.85
N LEU A 295 -10.01 -7.07 -17.16
CA LEU A 295 -9.66 -5.79 -17.80
C LEU A 295 -10.85 -4.99 -18.34
N TRP A 296 -12.00 -5.61 -18.60
CA TRP A 296 -13.20 -4.89 -19.01
C TRP A 296 -13.85 -4.26 -17.78
N VAL A 297 -13.98 -2.93 -17.79
CA VAL A 297 -14.46 -2.14 -16.64
C VAL A 297 -15.68 -1.30 -17.02
N PRO A 298 -16.59 -1.00 -16.07
CA PRO A 298 -17.62 -0.01 -16.31
C PRO A 298 -16.97 1.38 -16.47
N LEU A 299 -17.55 2.20 -17.33
CA LEU A 299 -17.21 3.60 -17.44
C LEU A 299 -18.46 4.41 -17.77
N ILE A 300 -18.81 5.31 -16.86
CA ILE A 300 -19.97 6.22 -17.01
C ILE A 300 -19.48 7.63 -16.72
N ILE A 301 -19.76 8.57 -17.63
CA ILE A 301 -19.41 9.99 -17.47
C ILE A 301 -20.68 10.81 -17.58
N SER A 302 -21.02 11.54 -16.53
CA SER A 302 -22.15 12.46 -16.50
C SER A 302 -21.75 13.82 -15.97
N GLY A 303 -22.51 14.86 -16.28
CA GLY A 303 -22.26 16.21 -15.80
C GLY A 303 -22.81 17.30 -16.70
N PRO A 304 -22.50 18.56 -16.37
CA PRO A 304 -22.98 19.71 -17.14
C PRO A 304 -22.63 19.59 -18.62
N GLY A 305 -23.63 19.77 -19.47
CA GLY A 305 -23.45 19.75 -20.93
C GLY A 305 -23.27 18.37 -21.57
N ILE A 306 -23.21 17.31 -20.80
CA ILE A 306 -23.15 15.93 -21.30
C ILE A 306 -24.57 15.44 -21.56
N LYS A 307 -24.83 14.94 -22.77
CA LYS A 307 -26.12 14.35 -23.14
C LYS A 307 -26.08 12.85 -22.93
N PRO A 308 -27.17 12.26 -22.40
CA PRO A 308 -27.28 10.81 -22.27
C PRO A 308 -27.01 10.06 -23.57
N GLY A 309 -26.26 8.97 -23.50
CA GLY A 309 -25.93 8.17 -24.66
C GLY A 309 -25.15 6.90 -24.31
N ARG A 310 -24.83 6.14 -25.35
CA ARG A 310 -23.99 4.92 -25.26
C ARG A 310 -23.02 4.90 -26.42
N THR A 311 -21.83 4.34 -26.18
CA THR A 311 -20.83 4.12 -27.22
C THR A 311 -20.15 2.78 -27.05
N ALA A 312 -19.92 2.07 -28.16
CA ALA A 312 -19.21 0.80 -28.21
C ALA A 312 -17.74 0.96 -28.68
N ASP A 313 -17.23 2.20 -28.68
CA ASP A 313 -15.83 2.45 -29.00
C ASP A 313 -14.92 1.87 -27.90
N PHE A 314 -13.79 1.31 -28.31
CA PHE A 314 -12.76 0.83 -27.40
C PHE A 314 -12.03 2.03 -26.77
N VAL A 315 -12.10 2.15 -25.44
CA VAL A 315 -11.49 3.23 -24.66
C VAL A 315 -10.68 2.66 -23.50
N SER A 316 -9.82 3.45 -22.88
CA SER A 316 -9.00 2.98 -21.76
C SER A 316 -8.83 4.06 -20.68
N HIS A 317 -8.37 3.68 -19.50
CA HIS A 317 -8.20 4.55 -18.34
C HIS A 317 -7.35 5.79 -18.61
N ILE A 318 -6.29 5.69 -19.41
CA ILE A 318 -5.43 6.85 -19.70
C ILE A 318 -6.13 7.93 -20.54
N ASP A 319 -7.32 7.64 -21.07
CA ASP A 319 -8.15 8.62 -21.79
C ASP A 319 -8.90 9.56 -20.84
N LEU A 320 -8.96 9.24 -19.53
CA LEU A 320 -9.72 10.02 -18.54
C LEU A 320 -9.09 11.40 -18.27
N PHE A 321 -7.79 11.45 -18.03
CA PHE A 321 -7.12 12.73 -17.74
C PHE A 321 -7.27 13.75 -18.91
N PRO A 322 -6.95 13.42 -20.17
CA PRO A 322 -7.18 14.36 -21.26
C PRO A 322 -8.66 14.69 -21.49
N THR A 323 -9.58 13.81 -21.09
CA THR A 323 -11.02 14.07 -21.13
C THR A 323 -11.42 15.12 -20.09
N VAL A 324 -10.92 15.01 -18.87
CA VAL A 324 -11.11 16.03 -17.82
C VAL A 324 -10.59 17.39 -18.29
N CYS A 325 -9.40 17.43 -18.91
CA CYS A 325 -8.88 18.67 -19.46
C CYS A 325 -9.85 19.32 -20.46
N ASP A 326 -10.39 18.54 -21.40
CA ASP A 326 -11.32 19.08 -22.42
C ASP A 326 -12.68 19.47 -21.81
N LEU A 327 -13.22 18.71 -20.86
CA LEU A 327 -14.48 19.01 -20.18
C LEU A 327 -14.39 20.31 -19.36
N LEU A 328 -13.21 20.60 -18.80
CA LEU A 328 -12.93 21.83 -18.06
C LEU A 328 -12.35 22.93 -18.95
N GLU A 329 -12.21 22.70 -20.26
CA GLU A 329 -11.59 23.61 -21.24
C GLU A 329 -10.17 24.06 -20.80
N LEU A 330 -9.40 23.13 -20.27
CA LEU A 330 -8.02 23.34 -19.84
C LEU A 330 -7.03 22.82 -20.91
N LYS A 331 -5.88 23.46 -20.99
CA LYS A 331 -4.82 22.99 -21.90
C LYS A 331 -4.26 21.67 -21.44
N LYS A 332 -4.33 20.66 -22.30
CA LYS A 332 -3.78 19.33 -22.04
C LYS A 332 -2.26 19.36 -21.88
N PRO A 333 -1.71 18.77 -20.82
CA PRO A 333 -0.27 18.53 -20.70
C PRO A 333 0.27 17.68 -21.85
N ALA A 334 1.46 18.00 -22.35
CA ALA A 334 2.07 17.32 -23.50
C ALA A 334 2.54 15.88 -23.19
N PHE A 335 2.69 15.51 -21.92
CA PHE A 335 3.12 14.19 -21.51
C PHE A 335 2.02 13.13 -21.56
N LEU A 336 0.74 13.52 -21.67
CA LEU A 336 -0.39 12.60 -21.68
C LEU A 336 -0.36 11.69 -22.90
N GLU A 337 -0.56 10.40 -22.68
CA GLU A 337 -0.66 9.41 -23.76
C GLU A 337 -2.11 9.17 -24.18
N GLY A 338 -3.08 9.50 -23.32
CA GLY A 338 -4.50 9.35 -23.56
C GLY A 338 -5.04 10.26 -24.66
N VAL A 339 -6.16 9.85 -25.23
CA VAL A 339 -6.96 10.64 -26.18
C VAL A 339 -8.31 10.96 -25.56
N SER A 340 -8.68 12.22 -25.51
CA SER A 340 -9.92 12.67 -24.91
C SER A 340 -11.16 11.94 -25.45
N LEU A 341 -12.08 11.62 -24.56
CA LEU A 341 -13.38 11.02 -24.85
C LEU A 341 -14.44 12.08 -25.21
N GLN A 342 -14.12 13.38 -25.11
CA GLN A 342 -15.08 14.45 -25.38
C GLN A 342 -15.79 14.33 -26.75
N PRO A 343 -15.15 13.91 -27.85
CA PRO A 343 -15.87 13.67 -29.09
C PRO A 343 -16.96 12.61 -28.95
N LEU A 344 -16.69 11.53 -28.22
CA LEU A 344 -17.69 10.45 -27.97
C LEU A 344 -18.83 10.93 -27.08
N LEU A 345 -18.54 11.77 -26.07
CA LEU A 345 -19.54 12.44 -25.25
C LEU A 345 -20.47 13.36 -26.03
N GLN A 346 -20.01 13.84 -27.19
CA GLN A 346 -20.78 14.66 -28.14
C GLN A 346 -21.45 13.83 -29.25
N GLY A 347 -21.38 12.51 -29.20
CA GLY A 347 -21.88 11.61 -30.24
C GLY A 347 -21.07 11.64 -31.55
N LYS A 348 -19.83 12.11 -31.51
CA LYS A 348 -18.89 12.17 -32.65
C LYS A 348 -17.90 11.01 -32.60
N LYS A 349 -17.35 10.63 -33.77
CA LYS A 349 -16.26 9.66 -33.85
C LYS A 349 -14.95 10.27 -33.33
N ARG A 350 -14.09 9.41 -32.77
CA ARG A 350 -12.70 9.74 -32.44
C ARG A 350 -11.72 8.85 -33.20
N GLU A 351 -10.46 9.22 -33.23
CA GLU A 351 -9.39 8.38 -33.73
C GLU A 351 -9.19 7.20 -32.74
N MET A 352 -9.23 5.98 -33.29
CA MET A 352 -8.98 4.74 -32.52
C MET A 352 -7.49 4.51 -32.42
N ARG A 353 -7.02 4.12 -31.25
CA ARG A 353 -5.63 3.76 -31.02
C ARG A 353 -5.54 2.39 -30.33
N PRO A 354 -4.43 1.66 -30.51
CA PRO A 354 -4.19 0.43 -29.78
C PRO A 354 -4.13 0.71 -28.27
N ILE A 355 -4.71 -0.18 -27.47
CA ILE A 355 -4.66 -0.18 -26.02
C ILE A 355 -3.59 -1.18 -25.60
N TYR A 356 -2.54 -0.73 -24.92
CA TYR A 356 -1.54 -1.60 -24.30
C TYR A 356 -2.13 -2.27 -23.06
N ILE A 357 -1.87 -3.55 -22.85
CA ILE A 357 -2.30 -4.29 -21.67
C ILE A 357 -1.18 -5.20 -21.16
N GLU A 358 -1.14 -5.44 -19.85
CA GLU A 358 -0.19 -6.34 -19.23
C GLU A 358 -0.71 -6.95 -17.93
N SER A 359 -0.09 -8.05 -17.51
CA SER A 359 -0.11 -8.55 -16.14
C SER A 359 1.27 -9.09 -15.79
N LEU A 360 1.96 -8.46 -14.86
CA LEU A 360 3.33 -8.80 -14.51
C LEU A 360 3.51 -9.36 -13.09
N ASP A 361 2.46 -9.54 -12.32
CA ASP A 361 2.59 -10.07 -10.95
C ASP A 361 3.30 -11.43 -10.94
N ALA A 362 2.83 -12.38 -11.73
CA ALA A 362 3.44 -13.69 -11.77
C ALA A 362 4.86 -13.71 -12.39
N TYR A 363 5.16 -12.78 -13.29
CA TYR A 363 6.52 -12.58 -13.80
C TYR A 363 7.45 -12.06 -12.69
N LEU A 364 7.04 -11.01 -12.01
CA LEU A 364 7.84 -10.33 -10.99
C LEU A 364 8.01 -11.20 -9.72
N ASN A 365 6.98 -11.94 -9.33
CA ASN A 365 6.92 -12.58 -8.03
C ASN A 365 7.09 -14.10 -8.07
N ARG A 366 6.96 -14.75 -9.26
CA ARG A 366 6.85 -16.22 -9.37
C ARG A 366 7.69 -16.81 -10.51
N GLY A 367 8.46 -15.98 -11.23
CA GLY A 367 9.34 -16.42 -12.32
C GLY A 367 8.59 -17.00 -13.53
N CYS A 368 7.33 -16.61 -13.75
CA CYS A 368 6.58 -16.92 -14.96
C CYS A 368 7.00 -16.02 -16.11
N ALA A 369 6.59 -16.35 -17.33
CA ALA A 369 6.76 -15.47 -18.48
C ALA A 369 5.96 -14.17 -18.27
N PRO A 370 6.49 -13.00 -18.72
CA PRO A 370 5.74 -11.76 -18.68
C PRO A 370 4.53 -11.83 -19.61
N LEU A 371 3.35 -11.45 -19.13
CA LEU A 371 2.18 -11.28 -19.95
C LEU A 371 2.09 -9.83 -20.41
N GLN A 372 2.23 -9.60 -21.70
CA GLN A 372 2.04 -8.30 -22.35
C GLN A 372 1.16 -8.49 -23.58
N GLY A 373 0.42 -7.45 -23.94
CA GLY A 373 -0.50 -7.56 -25.06
C GLY A 373 -1.03 -6.22 -25.53
N LEU A 374 -1.96 -6.29 -26.47
CA LEU A 374 -2.66 -5.11 -26.98
C LEU A 374 -4.08 -5.46 -27.42
N ILE A 375 -4.96 -4.44 -27.36
CA ILE A 375 -6.25 -4.45 -28.03
C ILE A 375 -6.19 -3.47 -29.21
N SER A 376 -6.47 -3.95 -30.42
CA SER A 376 -6.47 -3.12 -31.62
C SER A 376 -7.44 -3.68 -32.67
N ASP A 377 -8.20 -2.79 -33.28
CA ASP A 377 -9.12 -3.13 -34.37
C ASP A 377 -10.12 -4.24 -33.96
N GLY A 378 -10.57 -4.19 -32.69
CA GLY A 378 -11.47 -5.19 -32.11
C GLY A 378 -10.83 -6.56 -31.83
N LYS A 379 -9.53 -6.68 -31.93
CA LYS A 379 -8.78 -7.90 -31.60
C LYS A 379 -7.89 -7.69 -30.40
N LYS A 380 -7.83 -8.70 -29.53
CA LYS A 380 -6.97 -8.73 -28.34
C LYS A 380 -5.88 -9.79 -28.54
N PHE A 381 -4.64 -9.36 -28.43
CA PHE A 381 -3.46 -10.21 -28.56
C PHE A 381 -2.71 -10.26 -27.23
N LEU A 382 -2.41 -11.47 -26.74
CA LEU A 382 -1.59 -11.73 -25.57
C LEU A 382 -0.31 -12.42 -26.00
N ASP A 383 0.85 -11.77 -25.78
CA ASP A 383 2.17 -12.32 -26.13
C ASP A 383 2.72 -13.09 -24.93
N LEU A 384 2.41 -14.36 -24.91
CA LEU A 384 2.86 -15.37 -23.95
C LEU A 384 3.67 -16.44 -24.69
N PRO A 385 4.39 -17.34 -24.00
CA PRO A 385 5.01 -18.52 -24.63
C PRO A 385 4.02 -19.37 -25.43
N VAL A 386 2.78 -19.48 -24.95
CA VAL A 386 1.64 -20.00 -25.70
C VAL A 386 0.71 -18.83 -26.02
N PRO A 387 0.89 -18.16 -27.18
CA PRO A 387 0.22 -16.90 -27.47
C PRO A 387 -1.27 -17.06 -27.71
N GLU A 388 -2.02 -15.96 -27.50
CA GLU A 388 -3.47 -15.93 -27.68
C GLU A 388 -3.90 -14.71 -28.51
N LEU A 389 -4.94 -14.93 -29.32
CA LEU A 389 -5.57 -13.90 -30.15
C LEU A 389 -7.08 -14.10 -30.13
N TYR A 390 -7.84 -13.06 -29.78
CA TYR A 390 -9.31 -13.09 -29.72
C TYR A 390 -9.93 -12.00 -30.57
N ASP A 391 -11.09 -12.26 -31.15
CA ASP A 391 -11.91 -11.29 -31.86
C ASP A 391 -13.01 -10.78 -30.92
N LEU A 392 -12.77 -9.69 -30.21
CA LEU A 392 -13.69 -9.14 -29.20
C LEU A 392 -15.04 -8.65 -29.79
N ASN A 393 -15.17 -8.54 -31.10
CA ASN A 393 -16.45 -8.21 -31.71
C ASN A 393 -17.36 -9.43 -31.86
N ARG A 394 -16.80 -10.65 -31.86
CA ARG A 394 -17.50 -11.93 -32.05
C ARG A 394 -17.44 -12.84 -30.85
N ASP A 395 -16.38 -12.73 -30.08
CA ASP A 395 -16.06 -13.58 -28.93
C ASP A 395 -15.54 -12.69 -27.79
N PHE A 396 -16.46 -11.97 -27.17
CA PHE A 396 -16.12 -11.05 -26.08
C PHE A 396 -15.71 -11.79 -24.80
N ASP A 397 -16.17 -13.03 -24.63
CA ASP A 397 -15.81 -13.92 -23.50
C ASP A 397 -14.46 -14.64 -23.71
N GLU A 398 -13.75 -14.43 -24.84
CA GLU A 398 -12.43 -14.96 -25.12
C GLU A 398 -12.33 -16.50 -25.05
N LYS A 399 -13.36 -17.17 -25.58
CA LYS A 399 -13.45 -18.66 -25.57
C LYS A 399 -12.69 -19.33 -26.73
N ASN A 400 -12.46 -18.60 -27.84
CA ASN A 400 -11.94 -19.14 -29.08
C ASN A 400 -10.60 -18.49 -29.44
N ASN A 401 -9.48 -19.10 -29.03
CA ASN A 401 -8.14 -18.62 -29.37
C ASN A 401 -7.84 -18.82 -30.88
N LEU A 402 -7.67 -17.73 -31.59
CA LEU A 402 -7.36 -17.68 -33.03
C LEU A 402 -5.84 -17.78 -33.32
N ALA A 403 -4.98 -17.66 -32.31
CA ALA A 403 -3.53 -17.61 -32.50
C ALA A 403 -2.95 -18.80 -33.29
N PRO A 404 -3.43 -20.05 -33.13
CA PRO A 404 -2.92 -21.17 -33.93
C PRO A 404 -3.24 -21.09 -35.45
N GLN A 405 -4.18 -20.21 -35.83
CA GLN A 405 -4.73 -20.14 -37.21
C GLN A 405 -4.32 -18.85 -37.96
N VAL A 406 -3.63 -17.91 -37.27
CA VAL A 406 -3.37 -16.56 -37.76
C VAL A 406 -1.87 -16.25 -37.69
N ASP A 407 -1.32 -15.53 -38.68
CA ASP A 407 0.05 -14.98 -38.53
C ASP A 407 0.09 -13.89 -37.45
N LEU A 408 0.84 -14.14 -36.38
CA LEU A 408 0.96 -13.24 -35.23
C LEU A 408 2.04 -12.16 -35.42
N LYS A 409 2.85 -12.21 -36.49
CA LYS A 409 3.92 -11.23 -36.72
C LYS A 409 3.44 -9.78 -36.72
N PRO A 410 2.30 -9.42 -37.35
CA PRO A 410 1.80 -8.04 -37.32
C PRO A 410 1.46 -7.55 -35.90
N TYR A 411 0.87 -8.40 -35.05
CA TYR A 411 0.52 -8.07 -33.69
C TYR A 411 1.76 -7.90 -32.81
N ARG A 412 2.73 -8.82 -32.92
CA ARG A 412 4.02 -8.70 -32.22
C ARG A 412 4.82 -7.49 -32.66
N GLN A 413 4.79 -7.15 -33.93
CA GLN A 413 5.43 -5.94 -34.43
C GLN A 413 4.77 -4.70 -33.85
N LYS A 414 3.43 -4.61 -33.86
CA LYS A 414 2.67 -3.49 -33.30
C LYS A 414 2.93 -3.33 -31.81
N LEU A 415 2.96 -4.42 -31.05
CA LEU A 415 3.29 -4.42 -29.63
C LEU A 415 4.71 -3.90 -29.39
N ARG A 416 5.71 -4.39 -30.13
CA ARG A 416 7.09 -3.90 -30.05
C ARG A 416 7.22 -2.42 -30.39
N GLU A 417 6.51 -1.93 -31.40
CA GLU A 417 6.50 -0.51 -31.78
C GLU A 417 5.88 0.37 -30.68
N MET A 418 4.85 -0.13 -30.01
CA MET A 418 4.29 0.56 -28.82
C MET A 418 5.31 0.60 -27.69
N MET A 419 5.93 -0.54 -27.36
CA MET A 419 6.92 -0.63 -26.28
C MET A 419 8.20 0.17 -26.57
N ALA A 420 8.67 0.21 -27.81
CA ALA A 420 9.85 0.98 -28.20
C ALA A 420 9.70 2.51 -28.05
N LYS A 421 8.45 3.01 -27.98
CA LYS A 421 8.15 4.42 -27.69
C LYS A 421 8.07 4.70 -26.18
N MET A 422 8.16 3.66 -25.36
CA MET A 422 8.09 3.74 -23.92
C MET A 422 9.53 3.68 -23.36
N PRO A 423 9.91 4.45 -22.35
CA PRO A 423 11.22 4.35 -21.72
C PRO A 423 11.42 2.97 -21.11
N GLU A 424 12.64 2.45 -21.12
CA GLU A 424 12.95 1.17 -20.49
C GLU A 424 12.62 1.21 -18.98
N ALA A 425 12.05 0.14 -18.47
CA ALA A 425 11.60 0.02 -17.08
C ALA A 425 12.74 0.26 -16.05
N GLY A 426 14.01 0.11 -16.45
CA GLY A 426 15.17 0.31 -15.59
C GLY A 426 15.45 1.78 -15.20
N GLU A 427 15.07 2.74 -16.04
CA GLU A 427 15.26 4.18 -15.73
C GLU A 427 14.08 4.80 -14.97
N VAL A 428 12.91 4.16 -15.01
CA VAL A 428 11.66 4.68 -14.44
C VAL A 428 11.31 4.02 -13.11
N SER A 429 11.92 2.88 -12.79
CA SER A 429 11.58 2.08 -11.61
C SER A 429 12.10 2.70 -10.31
N ALA A 430 11.22 3.32 -9.52
CA ALA A 430 11.51 3.60 -8.11
C ALA A 430 11.10 2.38 -7.27
N THR A 431 11.90 1.31 -7.31
CA THR A 431 11.80 0.28 -6.29
C THR A 431 12.33 0.89 -4.98
N ARG A 432 11.50 0.95 -3.96
CA ARG A 432 11.97 1.13 -2.58
C ARG A 432 11.84 -0.19 -1.85
N PRO A 433 12.73 -0.44 -0.87
CA PRO A 433 12.49 -1.50 0.07
C PRO A 433 11.11 -1.32 0.69
N VAL A 434 10.33 -2.37 0.63
CA VAL A 434 9.03 -2.41 1.30
C VAL A 434 9.31 -2.69 2.77
N ASP A 435 8.90 -1.78 3.68
CA ASP A 435 9.02 -2.05 5.11
C ASP A 435 8.19 -3.29 5.49
N GLN A 436 8.61 -3.98 6.54
CA GLN A 436 8.01 -5.26 6.91
C GLN A 436 6.53 -5.16 7.33
N ALA A 437 6.11 -4.03 7.90
CA ALA A 437 4.70 -3.84 8.25
C ALA A 437 3.85 -3.77 6.96
N THR A 438 4.35 -3.04 5.96
CA THR A 438 3.75 -2.97 4.62
C THR A 438 3.76 -4.34 3.94
N LEU A 439 4.89 -5.08 4.01
CA LEU A 439 5.02 -6.40 3.42
C LEU A 439 4.03 -7.40 4.06
N ARG A 440 3.96 -7.46 5.40
CA ARG A 440 3.01 -8.31 6.11
C ARG A 440 1.56 -7.98 5.75
N ARG A 441 1.26 -6.69 5.60
CA ARG A 441 -0.08 -6.25 5.22
C ARG A 441 -0.43 -6.65 3.79
N LEU A 442 0.49 -6.49 2.84
CA LEU A 442 0.31 -6.96 1.47
C LEU A 442 0.19 -8.48 1.40
N GLN A 443 0.98 -9.22 2.20
CA GLN A 443 0.87 -10.67 2.31
C GLN A 443 -0.49 -11.10 2.90
N SER A 444 -1.02 -10.36 3.88
CA SER A 444 -2.36 -10.64 4.42
C SER A 444 -3.47 -10.44 3.39
N LEU A 445 -3.24 -9.60 2.38
CA LEU A 445 -4.12 -9.38 1.24
C LEU A 445 -3.91 -10.39 0.10
N GLY A 446 -3.05 -11.41 0.30
CA GLY A 446 -2.75 -12.43 -0.70
C GLY A 446 -1.65 -12.06 -1.70
N TYR A 447 -1.07 -10.86 -1.62
CA TYR A 447 0.06 -10.48 -2.47
C TYR A 447 1.34 -11.18 -2.02
N ILE A 448 1.90 -12.03 -2.89
CA ILE A 448 3.21 -12.62 -2.63
C ILE A 448 4.26 -11.70 -3.23
N VAL A 449 5.13 -11.17 -2.38
CA VAL A 449 6.21 -10.28 -2.80
C VAL A 449 7.52 -11.04 -2.80
N SER A 450 8.10 -11.24 -3.98
CA SER A 450 9.48 -11.73 -4.10
C SER A 450 10.45 -10.57 -3.98
N THR A 451 11.50 -10.71 -3.20
CA THR A 451 12.53 -9.68 -3.03
C THR A 451 13.40 -9.48 -4.28
N GLN A 452 13.44 -10.46 -5.18
CA GLN A 452 14.12 -10.33 -6.48
C GLN A 452 13.30 -11.01 -7.58
N PRO A 453 13.07 -10.35 -8.73
CA PRO A 453 12.49 -11.00 -9.89
C PRO A 453 13.40 -12.14 -10.36
N GLN A 454 12.92 -13.36 -10.40
CA GLN A 454 13.62 -14.48 -11.00
C GLN A 454 13.53 -14.38 -12.54
N THR A 455 14.19 -13.40 -13.12
CA THR A 455 14.15 -13.22 -14.58
C THR A 455 15.04 -14.25 -15.27
N LYS A 456 14.48 -14.93 -16.26
CA LYS A 456 15.20 -15.85 -17.14
C LYS A 456 15.61 -15.13 -18.42
N LYS A 457 16.65 -15.62 -19.11
CA LYS A 457 17.05 -15.12 -20.44
C LYS A 457 16.03 -15.47 -21.53
N SER A 458 15.27 -16.53 -21.34
CA SER A 458 14.20 -16.98 -22.27
C SER A 458 13.14 -17.75 -21.49
N TYR A 459 11.91 -17.70 -21.97
CA TYR A 459 10.75 -18.35 -21.39
C TYR A 459 10.18 -19.37 -22.37
N GLY A 460 9.87 -20.58 -21.89
CA GLY A 460 9.25 -21.66 -22.65
C GLY A 460 7.78 -21.87 -22.25
N PRO A 461 7.09 -22.83 -22.89
CA PRO A 461 5.71 -23.17 -22.54
C PRO A 461 5.51 -23.55 -21.06
N GLU A 462 6.55 -24.09 -20.42
CA GLU A 462 6.54 -24.44 -18.99
C GLU A 462 6.46 -23.22 -18.06
N ASP A 463 6.84 -22.04 -18.59
CA ASP A 463 6.78 -20.78 -17.86
C ASP A 463 5.49 -20.00 -18.13
N ASP A 464 4.64 -20.52 -19.00
CA ASP A 464 3.36 -19.91 -19.33
C ASP A 464 2.43 -19.92 -18.12
N LEU A 465 1.73 -18.82 -17.90
CA LEU A 465 0.80 -18.63 -16.78
C LEU A 465 -0.26 -19.72 -16.70
N LYS A 466 -0.75 -20.20 -17.83
CA LYS A 466 -1.77 -21.26 -17.89
C LYS A 466 -1.28 -22.58 -17.29
N ASN A 467 0.01 -22.87 -17.40
CA ASN A 467 0.63 -24.05 -16.80
C ASN A 467 1.01 -23.82 -15.33
N PHE A 468 1.17 -22.57 -14.92
CA PHE A 468 1.50 -22.20 -13.54
C PHE A 468 0.27 -22.13 -12.61
N LEU A 469 -0.84 -21.58 -13.09
CA LEU A 469 -2.03 -21.30 -12.28
C LEU A 469 -2.56 -22.53 -11.51
N PRO A 470 -2.66 -23.74 -12.08
CA PRO A 470 -3.09 -24.91 -11.31
C PRO A 470 -2.17 -25.28 -10.13
N ILE A 471 -0.89 -24.95 -10.25
CA ILE A 471 0.09 -25.18 -9.17
C ILE A 471 -0.11 -24.14 -8.06
N GLN A 472 -0.31 -22.89 -8.44
CA GLN A 472 -0.60 -21.80 -7.52
C GLN A 472 -1.89 -22.04 -6.72
N GLN A 473 -2.96 -22.49 -7.38
CA GLN A 473 -4.22 -22.80 -6.72
C GLN A 473 -4.09 -23.93 -5.69
N LYS A 474 -3.19 -24.90 -5.92
CA LYS A 474 -2.90 -25.93 -4.91
C LYS A 474 -2.21 -25.32 -3.69
N LEU A 475 -1.28 -24.37 -3.88
CA LEU A 475 -0.65 -23.65 -2.78
C LEU A 475 -1.68 -22.88 -1.97
N GLU A 476 -2.55 -22.11 -2.61
CA GLU A 476 -3.59 -21.32 -1.96
C GLU A 476 -4.56 -22.21 -1.16
N ARG A 477 -5.00 -23.31 -1.75
CA ARG A 477 -5.81 -24.32 -1.03
C ARG A 477 -5.08 -24.93 0.17
N ALA A 478 -3.77 -25.17 0.06
CA ALA A 478 -2.98 -25.68 1.18
C ALA A 478 -2.93 -24.67 2.33
N ILE A 479 -2.82 -23.37 2.02
CA ILE A 479 -2.85 -22.30 3.02
C ILE A 479 -4.22 -22.27 3.71
N ILE A 480 -5.31 -22.27 2.94
CA ILE A 480 -6.68 -22.32 3.48
C ILE A 480 -6.89 -23.56 4.37
N PHE A 481 -6.41 -24.74 3.96
CA PHE A 481 -6.52 -25.96 4.75
C PHE A 481 -5.72 -25.87 6.05
N HIS A 482 -4.55 -25.23 6.04
CA HIS A 482 -3.79 -24.97 7.25
C HIS A 482 -4.59 -24.09 8.24
N ASP A 483 -5.21 -23.01 7.77
CA ASP A 483 -6.01 -22.11 8.60
C ASP A 483 -7.28 -22.77 9.15
N LEU A 484 -7.83 -23.74 8.41
CA LEU A 484 -8.93 -24.60 8.86
C LEU A 484 -8.49 -25.77 9.75
N GLU A 485 -7.25 -25.77 10.24
CA GLU A 485 -6.62 -26.85 11.04
C GLU A 485 -6.58 -28.23 10.34
N LYS A 486 -6.74 -28.28 9.01
CA LYS A 486 -6.61 -29.48 8.18
C LYS A 486 -5.16 -29.66 7.71
N LYS A 487 -4.27 -29.90 8.68
CA LYS A 487 -2.81 -29.85 8.46
C LYS A 487 -2.30 -30.95 7.54
N GLU A 488 -2.89 -32.15 7.59
CA GLU A 488 -2.50 -33.30 6.76
C GLU A 488 -2.80 -33.03 5.28
N GLU A 489 -4.00 -32.52 4.95
CA GLU A 489 -4.39 -32.17 3.59
C GLU A 489 -3.55 -31.01 3.05
N ALA A 490 -3.20 -30.03 3.90
CA ALA A 490 -2.30 -28.95 3.53
C ALA A 490 -0.89 -29.46 3.15
N VAL A 491 -0.33 -30.38 3.95
CA VAL A 491 0.97 -31.02 3.69
C VAL A 491 0.94 -31.77 2.36
N GLU A 492 -0.10 -32.56 2.10
CA GLU A 492 -0.24 -33.32 0.84
C GLU A 492 -0.24 -32.39 -0.40
N LEU A 493 -1.01 -31.29 -0.35
CA LEU A 493 -1.04 -30.31 -1.44
C LEU A 493 0.32 -29.64 -1.65
N LEU A 494 1.02 -29.25 -0.58
CA LEU A 494 2.34 -28.64 -0.68
C LEU A 494 3.38 -29.60 -1.27
N GLN A 495 3.33 -30.89 -0.89
CA GLN A 495 4.20 -31.92 -1.48
C GLN A 495 3.90 -32.11 -2.98
N GLN A 496 2.63 -32.07 -3.40
CA GLN A 496 2.25 -32.08 -4.81
C GLN A 496 2.80 -30.87 -5.56
N VAL A 497 2.69 -29.66 -4.98
CA VAL A 497 3.27 -28.42 -5.56
C VAL A 497 4.79 -28.58 -5.73
N ILE A 498 5.50 -29.03 -4.71
CA ILE A 498 6.95 -29.23 -4.73
C ILE A 498 7.34 -30.27 -5.79
N SER A 499 6.59 -31.37 -5.91
CA SER A 499 6.86 -32.39 -6.92
C SER A 499 6.72 -31.88 -8.36
N GLN A 500 5.76 -31.01 -8.60
CA GLN A 500 5.49 -30.39 -9.90
C GLN A 500 6.46 -29.25 -10.22
N ARG A 501 6.89 -28.48 -9.21
CA ARG A 501 7.79 -27.34 -9.39
C ARG A 501 8.80 -27.25 -8.24
N LYS A 502 9.94 -27.93 -8.41
CA LYS A 502 10.99 -28.07 -7.39
C LYS A 502 11.64 -26.75 -6.96
N ASN A 503 11.52 -25.68 -7.74
CA ASN A 503 12.06 -24.35 -7.41
C ASN A 503 11.01 -23.39 -6.86
N PHE A 504 9.87 -23.88 -6.39
CA PHE A 504 8.81 -23.04 -5.85
C PHE A 504 8.98 -22.80 -4.35
N SER A 505 9.82 -21.85 -4.01
CA SER A 505 10.30 -21.54 -2.66
C SER A 505 9.19 -21.41 -1.61
N SER A 506 8.10 -20.73 -1.95
CA SER A 506 6.96 -20.52 -1.04
C SER A 506 6.38 -21.84 -0.54
N ALA A 507 6.28 -22.88 -1.39
CA ALA A 507 5.73 -24.15 -0.97
C ALA A 507 6.59 -24.83 0.11
N TYR A 508 7.91 -24.74 0.01
CA TYR A 508 8.82 -25.26 1.03
C TYR A 508 8.73 -24.48 2.35
N ILE A 509 8.63 -23.13 2.26
CA ILE A 509 8.51 -22.26 3.44
C ILE A 509 7.22 -22.61 4.19
N TYR A 510 6.08 -22.69 3.50
CA TYR A 510 4.81 -23.07 4.13
C TYR A 510 4.85 -24.50 4.71
N LEU A 511 5.42 -25.46 3.99
CA LEU A 511 5.56 -26.84 4.48
C LEU A 511 6.39 -26.90 5.76
N ALA A 512 7.49 -26.14 5.80
CA ALA A 512 8.34 -26.05 7.00
C ALA A 512 7.59 -25.42 8.18
N HIS A 513 6.79 -24.36 7.95
CA HIS A 513 5.95 -23.75 8.98
C HIS A 513 4.92 -24.73 9.55
N ILE A 514 4.27 -25.53 8.69
CA ILE A 514 3.30 -26.54 9.13
C ILE A 514 4.00 -27.61 9.95
N TYR A 515 5.12 -28.17 9.50
CA TYR A 515 5.88 -29.15 10.28
C TYR A 515 6.34 -28.60 11.62
N TYR A 516 6.81 -27.35 11.65
CA TYR A 516 7.22 -26.69 12.89
C TYR A 516 6.04 -26.53 13.88
N SER A 517 4.87 -26.13 13.39
CA SER A 517 3.66 -26.02 14.21
C SER A 517 3.15 -27.36 14.76
N GLN A 518 3.51 -28.47 14.10
CA GLN A 518 3.26 -29.86 14.57
C GLN A 518 4.34 -30.38 15.51
N GLY A 519 5.34 -29.58 15.87
CA GLY A 519 6.50 -30.03 16.67
C GLY A 519 7.51 -30.87 15.89
N LYS A 520 7.34 -31.04 14.58
CA LYS A 520 8.26 -31.79 13.68
C LYS A 520 9.40 -30.87 13.22
N VAL A 521 10.24 -30.48 14.22
CA VAL A 521 11.27 -29.43 14.00
C VAL A 521 12.35 -29.88 13.02
N GLN A 522 12.77 -31.16 13.11
CA GLN A 522 13.83 -31.65 12.24
C GLN A 522 13.39 -31.78 10.79
N GLU A 523 12.15 -32.16 10.53
CA GLU A 523 11.54 -32.20 9.20
C GLU A 523 11.42 -30.79 8.62
N ALA A 524 11.03 -29.82 9.43
CA ALA A 524 10.97 -28.41 9.00
C ALA A 524 12.34 -27.87 8.54
N LEU A 525 13.38 -28.10 9.35
CA LEU A 525 14.76 -27.73 9.01
C LEU A 525 15.28 -28.46 7.77
N GLN A 526 14.98 -29.76 7.64
CA GLN A 526 15.39 -30.57 6.49
C GLN A 526 14.77 -30.05 5.18
N VAL A 527 13.47 -29.73 5.21
CA VAL A 527 12.74 -29.14 4.06
C VAL A 527 13.37 -27.83 3.62
N LEU A 528 13.68 -26.92 4.56
CA LEU A 528 14.31 -25.63 4.25
C LEU A 528 15.75 -25.80 3.77
N ALA A 529 16.52 -26.69 4.34
CA ALA A 529 17.89 -26.99 3.91
C ALA A 529 17.92 -27.54 2.47
N GLU A 530 17.00 -28.44 2.13
CA GLU A 530 16.86 -28.96 0.76
C GLU A 530 16.48 -27.84 -0.21
N ALA A 531 15.48 -27.04 0.11
CA ALA A 531 15.03 -25.93 -0.70
C ALA A 531 16.14 -24.90 -0.94
N PHE A 532 16.89 -24.54 0.11
CA PHE A 532 18.01 -23.63 0.03
C PHE A 532 19.16 -24.17 -0.84
N ARG A 533 19.42 -25.48 -0.77
CA ARG A 533 20.39 -26.13 -1.66
C ARG A 533 19.96 -26.11 -3.13
N LEU A 534 18.65 -26.21 -3.41
CA LEU A 534 18.11 -26.15 -4.76
C LEU A 534 18.11 -24.71 -5.30
N ASN A 535 17.83 -23.71 -4.46
CA ASN A 535 17.71 -22.30 -4.80
C ASN A 535 18.60 -21.43 -3.88
N PRO A 536 19.94 -21.52 -3.96
CA PRO A 536 20.85 -20.83 -3.05
C PRO A 536 20.86 -19.29 -3.24
N LEU A 537 20.28 -18.80 -4.33
CA LEU A 537 20.14 -17.36 -4.63
C LEU A 537 18.76 -16.81 -4.27
N ASP A 538 17.92 -17.58 -3.58
CA ASP A 538 16.62 -17.13 -3.13
C ASP A 538 16.73 -16.53 -1.73
N HIS A 539 16.60 -15.20 -1.65
CA HIS A 539 16.64 -14.46 -0.39
C HIS A 539 15.58 -14.94 0.62
N SER A 540 14.34 -15.17 0.16
CA SER A 540 13.22 -15.54 1.03
C SER A 540 13.45 -16.91 1.68
N LEU A 541 14.04 -17.86 0.94
CA LEU A 541 14.45 -19.16 1.51
C LEU A 541 15.60 -19.00 2.50
N ALA A 542 16.60 -18.20 2.19
CA ALA A 542 17.72 -17.93 3.09
C ALA A 542 17.24 -17.27 4.38
N ALA A 543 16.38 -16.27 4.29
CA ALA A 543 15.76 -15.59 5.44
C ALA A 543 14.94 -16.55 6.30
N ALA A 544 14.05 -17.35 5.70
CA ALA A 544 13.24 -18.33 6.41
C ALA A 544 14.10 -19.42 7.07
N TYR A 545 15.07 -19.98 6.34
CA TYR A 545 15.95 -21.00 6.90
C TYR A 545 16.78 -20.43 8.06
N GLY A 546 17.34 -19.24 7.92
CA GLY A 546 18.05 -18.54 8.97
C GLY A 546 17.22 -18.32 10.22
N LEU A 547 15.97 -17.85 10.07
CA LEU A 547 15.02 -17.66 11.16
C LEU A 547 14.78 -18.98 11.94
N PHE A 548 14.52 -20.09 11.25
CA PHE A 548 14.33 -21.39 11.91
C PHE A 548 15.58 -21.86 12.65
N LEU A 549 16.77 -21.64 12.07
CA LEU A 549 18.04 -21.95 12.74
C LEU A 549 18.24 -21.10 14.00
N VAL A 550 17.86 -19.80 14.00
CA VAL A 550 17.90 -18.93 15.18
C VAL A 550 16.96 -19.47 16.28
N ARG A 551 15.75 -19.84 15.92
CA ARG A 551 14.76 -20.43 16.85
C ARG A 551 15.29 -21.69 17.51
N GLU A 552 15.96 -22.55 16.73
CA GLU A 552 16.56 -23.81 17.21
C GLU A 552 17.96 -23.62 17.82
N ARG A 553 18.36 -22.37 18.08
CA ARG A 553 19.64 -21.99 18.71
C ARG A 553 20.89 -22.50 17.95
N ARG A 554 20.75 -22.80 16.65
CA ARG A 554 21.87 -23.17 15.74
C ARG A 554 22.53 -21.92 15.17
N TYR A 555 23.05 -21.06 16.08
CA TYR A 555 23.47 -19.70 15.75
C TYR A 555 24.62 -19.63 14.73
N ASP A 556 25.57 -20.56 14.75
CA ASP A 556 26.70 -20.57 13.78
C ASP A 556 26.20 -20.83 12.35
N GLU A 557 25.23 -21.69 12.18
CA GLU A 557 24.62 -21.97 10.89
C GLU A 557 23.69 -20.85 10.48
N ALA A 558 22.90 -20.32 11.42
CA ALA A 558 22.03 -19.18 11.19
C ALA A 558 22.81 -17.96 10.65
N ILE A 559 23.93 -17.60 11.28
CA ILE A 559 24.77 -16.49 10.84
C ILE A 559 25.20 -16.67 9.38
N LYS A 560 25.71 -17.85 9.01
CA LYS A 560 26.15 -18.11 7.62
C LYS A 560 25.03 -17.94 6.60
N VAL A 561 23.86 -18.46 6.91
CA VAL A 561 22.70 -18.41 6.02
C VAL A 561 22.12 -16.98 5.95
N LEU A 562 22.04 -16.27 7.07
CA LEU A 562 21.54 -14.90 7.13
C LEU A 562 22.53 -13.91 6.52
N GLU A 563 23.85 -14.09 6.67
CA GLU A 563 24.87 -13.30 5.94
C GLU A 563 24.72 -13.49 4.42
N GLN A 564 24.38 -14.69 3.96
CA GLN A 564 24.06 -14.91 2.56
C GLN A 564 22.76 -14.21 2.16
N ALA A 565 21.73 -14.22 3.02
CA ALA A 565 20.48 -13.52 2.77
C ALA A 565 20.71 -11.99 2.61
N VAL A 566 21.48 -11.35 3.50
CA VAL A 566 21.77 -9.91 3.36
C VAL A 566 22.67 -9.59 2.15
N ASN A 567 23.53 -10.51 1.73
CA ASN A 567 24.31 -10.35 0.50
C ASN A 567 23.45 -10.43 -0.77
N LEU A 568 22.37 -11.20 -0.72
CA LEU A 568 21.39 -11.27 -1.80
C LEU A 568 20.48 -10.05 -1.83
N TYR A 569 20.06 -9.57 -0.67
CA TYR A 569 19.21 -8.42 -0.51
C TYR A 569 19.48 -7.75 0.85
N GLU A 570 20.22 -6.64 0.82
CA GLU A 570 20.70 -5.93 2.02
C GLU A 570 19.58 -5.16 2.75
N GLU A 571 18.49 -4.86 2.07
CA GLU A 571 17.47 -3.92 2.53
C GLU A 571 16.32 -4.61 3.29
N ASP A 572 16.54 -5.80 3.85
CA ASP A 572 15.59 -6.52 4.69
C ASP A 572 15.90 -6.32 6.19
N PRO A 573 15.13 -5.47 6.90
CA PRO A 573 15.38 -5.20 8.32
C PRO A 573 15.16 -6.43 9.22
N ASP A 574 14.28 -7.37 8.85
CA ASP A 574 14.05 -8.58 9.65
C ASP A 574 15.25 -9.54 9.59
N VAL A 575 15.91 -9.65 8.43
CA VAL A 575 17.12 -10.48 8.33
C VAL A 575 18.24 -9.89 9.17
N TRP A 576 18.38 -8.56 9.17
CA TRP A 576 19.35 -7.88 10.06
C TRP A 576 18.99 -8.04 11.53
N ASP A 577 17.70 -8.04 11.91
CA ASP A 577 17.26 -8.35 13.27
C ASP A 577 17.64 -9.78 13.68
N GLN A 578 17.37 -10.77 12.82
CA GLN A 578 17.73 -12.16 13.09
C GLN A 578 19.25 -12.36 13.19
N LEU A 579 20.06 -11.68 12.37
CA LEU A 579 21.50 -11.62 12.52
C LEU A 579 21.89 -11.03 13.87
N GLY A 580 21.28 -9.92 14.25
CA GLY A 580 21.49 -9.28 15.55
C GLY A 580 21.21 -10.24 16.70
N ILE A 581 20.09 -10.97 16.67
CA ILE A 581 19.77 -11.99 17.67
C ILE A 581 20.84 -13.11 17.69
N ALA A 582 21.24 -13.60 16.53
CA ALA A 582 22.23 -14.68 16.44
C ALA A 582 23.59 -14.25 17.02
N PHE A 583 24.08 -13.06 16.67
CA PHE A 583 25.32 -12.49 17.22
C PHE A 583 25.21 -12.25 18.74
N TRP A 584 24.11 -11.66 19.20
CA TRP A 584 23.85 -11.42 20.62
C TRP A 584 23.91 -12.73 21.42
N ARG A 585 23.21 -13.77 20.95
CA ARG A 585 23.17 -15.09 21.61
C ARG A 585 24.52 -15.79 21.63
N LYS A 586 25.41 -15.46 20.69
CA LYS A 586 26.82 -15.91 20.70
C LYS A 586 27.75 -15.05 21.57
N GLY A 587 27.26 -13.96 22.14
CA GLY A 587 28.07 -13.01 22.93
C GLY A 587 28.85 -12.00 22.11
N ASP A 588 28.62 -11.93 20.79
CA ASP A 588 29.24 -10.93 19.91
C ASP A 588 28.36 -9.66 19.90
N TYR A 589 28.46 -8.89 20.97
CA TYR A 589 27.60 -7.74 21.22
C TYR A 589 27.85 -6.60 20.24
N GLU A 590 29.06 -6.44 19.72
CA GLU A 590 29.38 -5.38 18.75
C GLU A 590 28.72 -5.65 17.40
N ARG A 591 28.85 -6.87 16.87
CA ARG A 591 28.14 -7.24 15.63
C ARG A 591 26.63 -7.25 15.81
N ALA A 592 26.13 -7.67 16.97
CA ALA A 592 24.71 -7.61 17.29
C ALA A 592 24.18 -6.17 17.21
N ARG A 593 24.88 -5.23 17.84
CA ARG A 593 24.53 -3.80 17.80
C ARG A 593 24.51 -3.28 16.37
N GLY A 594 25.58 -3.52 15.60
CA GLY A 594 25.67 -3.09 14.20
C GLY A 594 24.54 -3.63 13.32
N ALA A 595 24.13 -4.89 13.52
CA ALA A 595 23.02 -5.50 12.80
C ALA A 595 21.68 -4.84 13.17
N TYR A 596 21.39 -4.59 14.45
CA TYR A 596 20.18 -3.88 14.88
C TYR A 596 20.15 -2.42 14.41
N GLU A 597 21.29 -1.71 14.45
CA GLU A 597 21.39 -0.34 13.94
C GLU A 597 21.14 -0.30 12.42
N LYS A 598 21.65 -1.28 11.68
CA LYS A 598 21.35 -1.43 10.25
C LYS A 598 19.86 -1.69 10.02
N ALA A 599 19.23 -2.59 10.78
CA ALA A 599 17.80 -2.83 10.72
C ALA A 599 16.99 -1.53 10.96
N LEU A 600 17.35 -0.75 11.98
CA LEU A 600 16.69 0.54 12.26
C LEU A 600 17.00 1.64 11.25
N SER A 601 18.13 1.58 10.55
CA SER A 601 18.39 2.50 9.44
C SER A 601 17.47 2.24 8.23
N LEU A 602 17.04 0.99 8.07
CA LEU A 602 16.11 0.55 7.03
C LEU A 602 14.65 0.80 7.45
N ASP A 603 14.31 0.46 8.70
CA ASP A 603 12.99 0.74 9.30
C ASP A 603 13.13 1.38 10.69
N PRO A 604 13.12 2.73 10.78
CA PRO A 604 13.21 3.46 12.05
C PRO A 604 12.03 3.23 13.01
N THR A 605 10.94 2.60 12.54
CA THR A 605 9.72 2.33 13.32
C THR A 605 9.61 0.88 13.79
N HIS A 606 10.63 0.06 13.57
CA HIS A 606 10.62 -1.36 13.91
C HIS A 606 10.69 -1.59 15.43
N ALA A 607 9.52 -1.67 16.07
CA ALA A 607 9.39 -1.76 17.52
C ALA A 607 10.11 -2.98 18.14
N LEU A 608 10.11 -4.13 17.44
CA LEU A 608 10.80 -5.35 17.92
C LEU A 608 12.31 -5.17 17.95
N VAL A 609 12.90 -4.58 16.91
CA VAL A 609 14.35 -4.29 16.85
C VAL A 609 14.77 -3.32 17.97
N LEU A 610 13.95 -2.28 18.21
CA LEU A 610 14.17 -1.37 19.35
C LEU A 610 14.16 -2.14 20.68
N SER A 611 13.21 -3.07 20.85
CA SER A 611 13.16 -3.92 22.05
C SER A 611 14.40 -4.84 22.18
N ASN A 612 14.88 -5.38 21.07
CA ASN A 612 16.09 -6.21 21.03
C ASN A 612 17.34 -5.39 21.37
N LEU A 613 17.46 -4.15 20.87
CA LEU A 613 18.52 -3.22 21.29
C LEU A 613 18.45 -2.87 22.76
N GLY A 614 17.27 -2.63 23.31
CA GLY A 614 17.07 -2.43 24.73
C GLY A 614 17.53 -3.64 25.55
N ALA A 615 17.21 -4.85 25.11
CA ALA A 615 17.64 -6.09 25.75
C ALA A 615 19.15 -6.32 25.64
N LEU A 616 19.77 -5.95 24.52
CA LEU A 616 21.22 -5.95 24.35
C LEU A 616 21.90 -4.98 25.34
N CYS A 617 21.35 -3.79 25.52
CA CYS A 617 21.85 -2.81 26.51
C CYS A 617 21.77 -3.37 27.94
N ILE A 618 20.71 -4.08 28.32
CA ILE A 618 20.62 -4.77 29.62
C ILE A 618 21.76 -5.81 29.73
N SER A 619 22.02 -6.61 28.68
CA SER A 619 23.10 -7.60 28.68
C SER A 619 24.47 -6.96 28.86
N LEU A 620 24.74 -5.84 28.19
CA LEU A 620 25.95 -5.06 28.35
C LEU A 620 26.08 -4.47 29.76
N TYR A 621 24.99 -4.01 30.35
CA TYR A 621 24.98 -3.56 31.76
C TYR A 621 25.38 -4.70 32.73
N PHE A 622 24.90 -5.90 32.52
CA PHE A 622 25.34 -7.03 33.35
C PHE A 622 26.84 -7.33 33.21
N GLN A 623 27.42 -7.08 32.04
CA GLN A 623 28.84 -7.30 31.76
C GLN A 623 29.74 -6.21 32.36
N ASN A 624 29.42 -4.93 32.18
CA ASN A 624 30.33 -3.81 32.52
C ASN A 624 29.82 -2.91 33.65
N LYS A 625 28.55 -3.07 34.09
CA LYS A 625 27.89 -2.27 35.14
C LYS A 625 27.78 -0.76 34.83
N GLU A 626 27.86 -0.38 33.58
CA GLU A 626 27.72 1.01 33.17
C GLU A 626 26.27 1.47 33.22
N ALA A 627 25.95 2.42 34.10
CA ALA A 627 24.59 2.95 34.26
C ALA A 627 24.02 3.57 32.98
N ASN A 628 24.86 4.02 32.05
CA ASN A 628 24.43 4.55 30.77
C ASN A 628 23.71 3.50 29.90
N GLN A 629 24.08 2.23 30.04
CA GLN A 629 23.40 1.13 29.33
C GLN A 629 21.93 1.01 29.72
N LEU A 630 21.63 1.18 31.01
CA LEU A 630 20.22 1.16 31.50
C LEU A 630 19.41 2.36 30.98
N LYS A 631 20.02 3.55 30.89
CA LYS A 631 19.36 4.72 30.30
C LYS A 631 19.04 4.51 28.82
N GLN A 632 19.98 3.94 28.07
CA GLN A 632 19.74 3.59 26.66
C GLN A 632 18.65 2.52 26.52
N ALA A 633 18.69 1.48 27.37
CA ALA A 633 17.67 0.44 27.38
C ALA A 633 16.26 1.03 27.60
N ILE A 634 16.10 1.89 28.61
CA ILE A 634 14.82 2.57 28.88
C ILE A 634 14.36 3.35 27.64
N SER A 635 15.22 4.17 27.04
CA SER A 635 14.90 4.96 25.85
C SER A 635 14.46 4.11 24.68
N TYR A 636 15.13 3.00 24.41
CA TYR A 636 14.75 2.07 23.33
C TYR A 636 13.39 1.40 23.61
N PHE A 637 13.17 0.91 24.82
CA PHE A 637 11.90 0.29 25.18
C PHE A 637 10.73 1.28 25.22
N GLU A 638 10.94 2.53 25.68
CA GLU A 638 9.92 3.58 25.64
C GLU A 638 9.51 3.89 24.20
N LYS A 639 10.48 4.01 23.29
CA LYS A 639 10.22 4.20 21.88
C LYS A 639 9.49 3.00 21.28
N ALA A 640 9.91 1.78 21.59
CA ALA A 640 9.23 0.56 21.14
C ALA A 640 7.76 0.51 21.64
N ALA A 641 7.53 0.79 22.92
CA ALA A 641 6.18 0.81 23.51
C ALA A 641 5.29 1.93 22.97
N SER A 642 5.87 3.04 22.51
CA SER A 642 5.12 4.12 21.86
C SER A 642 4.71 3.75 20.43
N LEU A 643 5.54 2.98 19.72
CA LEU A 643 5.27 2.51 18.37
C LEU A 643 4.31 1.31 18.35
N ASP A 644 4.47 0.38 19.28
CA ASP A 644 3.54 -0.73 19.48
C ASP A 644 3.13 -0.86 20.96
N PRO A 645 1.99 -0.28 21.34
CA PRO A 645 1.47 -0.36 22.72
C PRO A 645 1.06 -1.78 23.18
N ARG A 646 1.07 -2.77 22.29
CA ARG A 646 0.77 -4.18 22.60
C ARG A 646 2.00 -5.05 22.63
N LEU A 647 3.18 -4.50 22.36
CA LEU A 647 4.43 -5.26 22.41
C LEU A 647 4.83 -5.54 23.85
N ASN A 648 4.39 -6.68 24.37
CA ASN A 648 4.70 -7.14 25.73
C ASN A 648 6.19 -7.06 26.06
N LEU A 649 7.08 -7.43 25.13
CA LEU A 649 8.54 -7.42 25.28
C LEU A 649 9.08 -6.03 25.66
N ALA A 650 8.49 -4.95 25.12
CA ALA A 650 8.91 -3.57 25.43
C ALA A 650 8.62 -3.24 26.90
N PHE A 651 7.40 -3.55 27.38
CA PHE A 651 7.02 -3.31 28.78
C PHE A 651 7.76 -4.21 29.76
N ARG A 652 8.04 -5.47 29.41
CA ARG A 652 8.91 -6.36 30.21
C ARG A 652 10.30 -5.77 30.36
N GLY A 653 10.88 -5.30 29.24
CA GLY A 653 12.20 -4.66 29.21
C GLY A 653 12.23 -3.37 30.04
N LEU A 654 11.20 -2.52 29.95
CA LEU A 654 11.05 -1.33 30.79
C LEU A 654 11.02 -1.70 32.28
N GLY A 655 10.19 -2.66 32.66
CA GLY A 655 10.11 -3.12 34.03
C GLY A 655 11.46 -3.58 34.58
N MET A 656 12.19 -4.40 33.83
CA MET A 656 13.53 -4.85 34.20
C MET A 656 14.53 -3.68 34.29
N SER A 657 14.52 -2.76 33.33
CA SER A 657 15.45 -1.63 33.29
C SER A 657 15.20 -0.66 34.46
N TYR A 658 13.95 -0.33 34.77
CA TYR A 658 13.59 0.50 35.93
C TYR A 658 13.96 -0.20 37.23
N LYS A 659 13.74 -1.51 37.35
CA LYS A 659 14.14 -2.28 38.51
C LYS A 659 15.65 -2.22 38.75
N LEU A 660 16.43 -2.43 37.71
CA LEU A 660 17.91 -2.36 37.75
C LEU A 660 18.42 -0.94 38.07
N SER A 661 17.64 0.08 37.70
CA SER A 661 17.94 1.50 38.02
C SER A 661 17.48 1.93 39.41
N GLY A 662 16.80 1.05 40.16
CA GLY A 662 16.28 1.36 41.51
C GLY A 662 14.91 2.09 41.52
N GLU A 663 14.25 2.18 40.34
CA GLU A 663 12.98 2.88 40.15
C GLU A 663 11.80 1.90 40.27
N SER A 664 11.65 1.30 41.50
CA SER A 664 10.74 0.17 41.70
C SER A 664 9.27 0.49 41.40
N GLU A 665 8.78 1.71 41.64
CA GLU A 665 7.40 2.12 41.30
C GLU A 665 7.15 2.14 39.80
N LYS A 666 8.12 2.64 39.01
CA LYS A 666 8.00 2.62 37.55
C LYS A 666 8.09 1.19 36.99
N ALA A 667 8.90 0.34 37.63
CA ALA A 667 8.96 -1.07 37.26
C ALA A 667 7.61 -1.76 37.46
N VAL A 668 6.93 -1.50 38.57
CA VAL A 668 5.57 -2.00 38.85
C VAL A 668 4.58 -1.59 37.76
N GLU A 669 4.58 -0.31 37.35
CA GLU A 669 3.67 0.17 36.32
C GLU A 669 3.99 -0.43 34.93
N ALA A 670 5.27 -0.60 34.62
CA ALA A 670 5.68 -1.21 33.34
C ALA A 670 5.23 -2.70 33.27
N TRP A 671 5.45 -3.50 34.31
CA TRP A 671 5.02 -4.90 34.34
C TRP A 671 3.49 -5.04 34.36
N LYS A 672 2.75 -4.14 34.98
CA LYS A 672 1.27 -4.12 34.84
C LYS A 672 0.85 -3.94 33.38
N LYS A 673 1.50 -3.02 32.64
CA LYS A 673 1.24 -2.85 31.21
C LYS A 673 1.62 -4.09 30.40
N ALA A 674 2.72 -4.78 30.76
CA ALA A 674 3.10 -6.03 30.14
C ALA A 674 2.01 -7.11 30.31
N ILE A 675 1.45 -7.24 31.51
CA ILE A 675 0.35 -8.17 31.81
C ILE A 675 -0.95 -7.80 31.07
N VAL A 676 -1.21 -6.50 30.86
CA VAL A 676 -2.36 -6.05 30.06
C VAL A 676 -2.16 -6.43 28.59
N ALA A 677 -0.92 -6.33 28.08
CA ALA A 677 -0.59 -6.74 26.70
C ALA A 677 -0.59 -8.27 26.52
N ASP A 678 -0.16 -9.00 27.54
CA ASP A 678 -0.16 -10.47 27.57
C ASP A 678 -0.52 -10.96 28.99
N PRO A 679 -1.78 -11.34 29.23
CA PRO A 679 -2.22 -11.84 30.54
C PRO A 679 -1.58 -13.14 30.99
N GLU A 680 -0.94 -13.90 30.10
CA GLU A 680 -0.23 -15.16 30.39
C GLU A 680 1.29 -14.97 30.54
N ASP A 681 1.80 -13.74 30.56
CA ASP A 681 3.21 -13.43 30.75
C ASP A 681 3.68 -13.77 32.18
N ASP A 682 4.11 -15.01 32.36
CA ASP A 682 4.62 -15.54 33.63
C ASP A 682 5.76 -14.70 34.20
N PHE A 683 6.68 -14.22 33.35
CA PHE A 683 7.81 -13.39 33.76
C PHE A 683 7.35 -12.08 34.43
N SER A 684 6.37 -11.37 33.83
CA SER A 684 5.87 -10.13 34.41
C SER A 684 5.07 -10.37 35.68
N HIS A 685 4.28 -11.42 35.78
CA HIS A 685 3.60 -11.79 37.01
C HIS A 685 4.60 -12.01 38.16
N PHE A 686 5.65 -12.79 37.95
CA PHE A 686 6.64 -13.07 38.98
C PHE A 686 7.38 -11.80 39.43
N ASN A 687 7.90 -11.01 38.47
CA ASN A 687 8.70 -9.82 38.77
C ASN A 687 7.86 -8.68 39.36
N LEU A 688 6.60 -8.55 38.95
CA LEU A 688 5.66 -7.59 39.57
C LEU A 688 5.36 -7.98 41.05
N GLY A 689 5.15 -9.27 41.30
CA GLY A 689 4.99 -9.78 42.66
C GLY A 689 6.20 -9.46 43.52
N LEU A 690 7.43 -9.72 43.04
CA LEU A 690 8.67 -9.37 43.75
C LEU A 690 8.80 -7.87 44.02
N ALA A 691 8.54 -7.03 43.02
CA ALA A 691 8.66 -5.57 43.18
C ALA A 691 7.64 -5.03 44.19
N LEU A 692 6.41 -5.52 44.18
CA LEU A 692 5.39 -5.16 45.14
C LEU A 692 5.73 -5.60 46.59
N LEU A 693 6.29 -6.80 46.72
CA LEU A 693 6.73 -7.34 48.00
C LEU A 693 7.87 -6.48 48.62
N GLU A 694 8.86 -6.11 47.81
CA GLU A 694 9.94 -5.21 48.20
C GLU A 694 9.47 -3.81 48.58
N LEU A 695 8.40 -3.31 47.98
CA LEU A 695 7.72 -2.07 48.35
C LEU A 695 6.81 -2.20 49.59
N GLY A 696 6.79 -3.37 50.22
CA GLY A 696 5.96 -3.64 51.39
C GLY A 696 4.47 -3.86 51.09
N LYS A 697 4.08 -3.91 49.80
CA LYS A 697 2.69 -4.05 49.33
C LYS A 697 2.28 -5.52 49.24
N LYS A 698 2.37 -6.25 50.37
CA LYS A 698 2.19 -7.71 50.45
C LYS A 698 0.85 -8.18 49.89
N GLU A 699 -0.25 -7.53 50.23
CA GLU A 699 -1.59 -7.91 49.77
C GLU A 699 -1.75 -7.77 48.26
N GLN A 700 -1.07 -6.78 47.63
CA GLN A 700 -1.10 -6.57 46.21
C GLN A 700 -0.17 -7.57 45.46
N ALA A 701 0.90 -8.05 46.09
CA ALA A 701 1.83 -9.01 45.49
C ALA A 701 1.24 -10.41 45.36
N LEU A 702 0.40 -10.82 46.30
CA LEU A 702 -0.14 -12.17 46.43
C LEU A 702 -0.78 -12.71 45.12
N PRO A 703 -1.73 -12.02 44.47
CA PRO A 703 -2.41 -12.56 43.30
C PRO A 703 -1.46 -12.80 42.11
N TYR A 704 -0.37 -12.05 42.02
CA TYR A 704 0.61 -12.22 40.95
C TYR A 704 1.47 -13.47 41.14
N PHE A 705 1.87 -13.81 42.36
CA PHE A 705 2.56 -15.08 42.62
C PHE A 705 1.63 -16.28 42.48
N GLU A 706 0.35 -16.15 42.86
CA GLU A 706 -0.64 -17.20 42.64
C GLU A 706 -0.86 -17.44 41.13
N LYS A 707 -0.95 -16.38 40.34
CA LYS A 707 -1.08 -16.49 38.87
C LYS A 707 0.19 -17.08 38.22
N TYR A 708 1.38 -16.67 38.67
CA TYR A 708 2.63 -17.29 38.21
C TYR A 708 2.64 -18.80 38.49
N LEU A 709 2.21 -19.22 39.68
CA LEU A 709 2.15 -20.62 40.06
C LEU A 709 1.10 -21.41 39.25
N GLU A 710 -0.02 -20.76 38.89
CA GLU A 710 -1.01 -21.31 37.97
C GLU A 710 -0.39 -21.56 36.57
N LEU A 711 0.30 -20.56 36.02
CA LEU A 711 0.87 -20.60 34.67
C LEU A 711 2.06 -21.55 34.55
N ARG A 712 2.95 -21.54 35.55
CA ARG A 712 4.22 -22.29 35.50
C ARG A 712 4.30 -23.50 36.41
N GLY A 713 3.37 -23.64 37.33
CA GLY A 713 3.41 -24.68 38.36
C GLY A 713 3.71 -26.07 37.85
N PRO A 714 3.12 -26.57 36.75
CA PRO A 714 3.41 -27.88 36.20
C PRO A 714 4.85 -28.09 35.70
N SER A 715 5.54 -26.98 35.35
CA SER A 715 6.90 -27.00 34.78
C SER A 715 8.01 -26.64 35.77
N LEU A 716 7.65 -26.24 37.00
CA LEU A 716 8.61 -25.90 38.04
C LEU A 716 9.20 -27.14 38.72
N THR A 717 10.50 -27.08 38.99
CA THR A 717 11.12 -28.06 39.89
C THR A 717 10.55 -27.93 41.31
N PRO A 718 10.59 -28.99 42.15
CA PRO A 718 10.11 -28.91 43.53
C PRO A 718 10.74 -27.75 44.33
N ALA A 719 12.03 -27.48 44.15
CA ALA A 719 12.74 -26.38 44.84
C ALA A 719 12.30 -24.96 44.36
N GLU A 720 12.02 -24.81 43.06
CA GLU A 720 11.49 -23.54 42.51
C GLU A 720 10.07 -23.30 43.00
N ARG A 721 9.25 -24.33 42.99
CA ARG A 721 7.89 -24.31 43.49
C ARG A 721 7.84 -23.89 44.97
N GLU A 722 8.67 -24.52 45.81
CA GLU A 722 8.79 -24.22 47.23
C GLU A 722 9.15 -22.73 47.46
N LYS A 723 10.08 -22.16 46.67
CA LYS A 723 10.43 -20.74 46.73
C LYS A 723 9.24 -19.84 46.46
N VAL A 724 8.44 -20.15 45.45
CA VAL A 724 7.24 -19.34 45.13
C VAL A 724 6.19 -19.46 46.22
N GLU A 725 5.99 -20.69 46.79
CA GLU A 725 5.09 -20.90 47.88
C GLU A 725 5.56 -20.20 49.19
N ASP A 726 6.88 -20.06 49.38
CA ASP A 726 7.44 -19.23 50.49
C ASP A 726 7.10 -17.75 50.27
N LEU A 727 7.23 -17.22 49.06
CA LEU A 727 6.83 -15.82 48.75
C LEU A 727 5.32 -15.61 49.01
N ILE A 728 4.49 -16.58 48.64
CA ILE A 728 3.06 -16.54 48.93
C ILE A 728 2.80 -16.55 50.46
N ARG A 729 3.51 -17.38 51.22
CA ARG A 729 3.43 -17.40 52.70
C ARG A 729 3.85 -16.07 53.29
N GLN A 730 4.93 -15.44 52.81
CA GLN A 730 5.35 -14.10 53.23
C GLN A 730 4.29 -13.03 52.95
N CYS A 731 3.60 -13.11 51.82
CA CYS A 731 2.50 -12.17 51.51
C CYS A 731 1.30 -12.35 52.42
N ARG A 732 1.02 -13.56 52.91
CA ARG A 732 -0.11 -13.87 53.82
C ARG A 732 0.18 -13.63 55.29
N GLN A 733 1.46 -13.44 55.67
CA GLN A 733 1.83 -13.04 57.05
C GLN A 733 1.58 -11.55 57.23
N LYS A 734 0.77 -11.20 58.27
CA LYS A 734 0.46 -9.80 58.68
C LYS A 734 1.69 -9.01 59.12
#